data_5abdfd3ee3d05a2c2121d15d0e9ada83
#
_entry.id   5abdfd3ee3d05a2c2121d15d0e9ada83
#
_cell.length_a   1.000
_cell.length_b   1.000
_cell.length_c   1.000
_cell.angle_alpha   90.00
_cell.angle_beta   90.00
_cell.angle_gamma   90.00
#
_symmetry.space_group_name_H-M   'P 1'
#
loop_
_entity.id
_entity.type
_entity.pdbx_description
1 polymer ?
#
loop_
_entity_poly.entity_id
_entity_poly.type
_entity_poly.pdbx_seq_one_letter_code
_entity_poly.pdbx_strand_id
1 'polypeptide(L)'
;LYARVGTPYCINGHGAITASSVEQIVDQVLELPERQRLQILAPIVRKKKGQHKTIIEKVQKDGYVRVRVDGEIFDVTEVPELSKSQQHTIEVVVDRIVIKDGIRSRLFDSVEAALRIADGYVVIDTMDDNELLFSEHYACPVCGFTVPELEPRLFSFNAPFGSCPDCDGLGIKLEVDLDLVVPDSSKTLREGALAPWNPISSNYYPQMLEQAMIQFGIDMDKPFEDLSPEDRHLIFYGSDGKEFHFHYENEFGGVRDIDIPFEGVVTNINRRYHETSSDFTRNQMLSYMNELTCATCHGYRLNDQALSVRVGGEKGLHIGQISDLSIEDHLKVIADLKLTQNEETIARPILKEVKDRLSFLNNVGLSYLTLSRSAGTLSGGESQRIRLATQIGSNLSGVLYILDEPSIGLHQRDNDRLIASLKKMRDLGNTLIVVEHDEDTMREADYLIDVGPGAGVFGGEIVAAGTPKQVARNSKSITGQYLSGKRAIPVPTERRVGNGRFIELTGAAENNLKDVTARFPLGKFIAVTGVSGSGKSTLVNSILKKTLAQKLNRNSEKPGKYKTISGVEHIDRLIDIDQSPIGRTPRSNPATYTGVFDDIRDLFAQTNEAKIRGYKKGRFSFNVKGGRCEACSGDGIIKIEMHFLPDVYVPCEVCHGRRYNSETLEVHYKEKNISQ
;
A
#
# COMPACT_ATOMS: atom_id res chain seq x y z
N LEU A 1 -5.81 -20.20 6.98
CA LEU A 1 -5.99 -20.49 8.39
C LEU A 1 -7.37 -19.97 8.86
N TYR A 2 -7.64 -18.66 8.80
CA TYR A 2 -8.89 -18.02 9.28
C TYR A 2 -10.15 -18.59 8.66
N ALA A 3 -10.15 -18.93 7.36
CA ALA A 3 -11.28 -19.55 6.69
C ALA A 3 -11.56 -21.01 7.12
N ARG A 4 -10.67 -21.66 7.89
CA ARG A 4 -10.82 -23.08 8.26
C ARG A 4 -10.99 -23.33 9.74
N VAL A 5 -10.36 -22.50 10.57
CA VAL A 5 -10.37 -22.62 12.04
C VAL A 5 -10.66 -21.30 12.72
N GLY A 6 -11.07 -20.28 11.97
CA GLY A 6 -11.48 -18.99 12.53
C GLY A 6 -12.87 -19.04 13.11
N THR A 7 -13.07 -18.36 14.24
CA THR A 7 -14.36 -18.16 14.86
C THR A 7 -14.77 -16.69 14.74
N PRO A 8 -15.93 -16.38 14.15
CA PRO A 8 -16.45 -15.01 14.11
C PRO A 8 -16.88 -14.53 15.50
N TYR A 9 -16.63 -13.27 15.78
CA TYR A 9 -17.09 -12.59 17.00
C TYR A 9 -17.89 -11.36 16.63
N CYS A 10 -18.91 -11.06 17.43
CA CYS A 10 -19.69 -9.85 17.22
C CYS A 10 -18.85 -8.59 17.47
N ILE A 11 -18.85 -7.67 16.52
CA ILE A 11 -18.10 -6.39 16.61
C ILE A 11 -18.61 -5.51 17.76
N ASN A 12 -19.88 -5.70 18.19
CA ASN A 12 -20.51 -5.00 19.31
C ASN A 12 -20.27 -5.70 20.66
N GLY A 13 -19.37 -6.69 20.74
CA GLY A 13 -18.97 -7.32 22.00
C GLY A 13 -19.95 -8.36 22.56
N HIS A 14 -20.89 -8.88 21.77
CA HIS A 14 -21.88 -9.88 22.22
C HIS A 14 -21.36 -11.33 22.22
N GLY A 15 -20.06 -11.54 22.02
CA GLY A 15 -19.43 -12.86 22.06
C GLY A 15 -19.26 -13.53 20.69
N ALA A 16 -18.98 -14.84 20.72
CA ALA A 16 -18.76 -15.63 19.51
C ALA A 16 -20.08 -15.82 18.74
N ILE A 17 -19.97 -15.84 17.43
CA ILE A 17 -21.07 -16.09 16.50
C ILE A 17 -20.88 -17.48 15.93
N THR A 18 -21.87 -18.35 16.14
CA THR A 18 -21.86 -19.73 15.63
C THR A 18 -22.93 -19.91 14.57
N ALA A 19 -22.62 -20.64 13.53
CA ALA A 19 -23.62 -21.23 12.64
C ALA A 19 -23.88 -22.63 13.11
N SER A 20 -25.16 -23.05 13.16
CA SER A 20 -25.56 -24.38 13.59
C SER A 20 -26.28 -25.11 12.45
N SER A 21 -25.84 -26.32 12.11
CA SER A 21 -26.58 -27.15 11.18
C SER A 21 -27.91 -27.59 11.80
N VAL A 22 -28.85 -28.01 10.95
CA VAL A 22 -30.17 -28.53 11.43
C VAL A 22 -29.97 -29.65 12.46
N GLU A 23 -29.01 -30.57 12.22
CA GLU A 23 -28.71 -31.67 13.15
C GLU A 23 -28.22 -31.16 14.49
N GLN A 24 -27.32 -30.16 14.49
CA GLN A 24 -26.76 -29.56 15.72
C GLN A 24 -27.85 -28.83 16.51
N ILE A 25 -28.75 -28.11 15.82
CA ILE A 25 -29.91 -27.46 16.46
C ILE A 25 -30.80 -28.49 17.12
N VAL A 26 -31.13 -29.57 16.40
CA VAL A 26 -31.96 -30.66 16.88
C VAL A 26 -31.31 -31.34 18.09
N ASP A 27 -30.02 -31.64 18.05
CA ASP A 27 -29.30 -32.25 19.17
C ASP A 27 -29.35 -31.37 20.43
N GLN A 28 -29.09 -30.06 20.28
CA GLN A 28 -29.17 -29.12 21.39
C GLN A 28 -30.60 -28.98 21.96
N VAL A 29 -31.60 -28.98 21.11
CA VAL A 29 -33.01 -28.93 21.57
C VAL A 29 -33.40 -30.20 22.29
N LEU A 30 -32.88 -31.37 21.90
CA LEU A 30 -33.15 -32.63 22.58
C LEU A 30 -32.44 -32.78 23.94
N GLU A 31 -31.45 -31.94 24.25
CA GLU A 31 -30.82 -31.85 25.59
C GLU A 31 -31.75 -31.16 26.63
N LEU A 32 -32.82 -30.48 26.20
CA LEU A 32 -33.75 -29.84 27.08
C LEU A 32 -34.55 -30.92 27.86
N PRO A 33 -35.13 -30.55 29.03
CA PRO A 33 -35.85 -31.53 29.92
C PRO A 33 -36.97 -32.28 29.21
N GLU A 34 -37.13 -33.56 29.51
CA GLU A 34 -38.26 -34.35 29.07
C GLU A 34 -39.61 -33.69 29.44
N ARG A 35 -40.57 -33.78 28.52
CA ARG A 35 -41.92 -33.18 28.61
C ARG A 35 -41.92 -31.63 28.51
N GLN A 36 -40.79 -30.98 28.22
CA GLN A 36 -40.79 -29.57 27.89
C GLN A 36 -41.67 -29.30 26.66
N ARG A 37 -42.49 -28.25 26.76
CA ARG A 37 -43.30 -27.78 25.63
C ARG A 37 -42.47 -26.74 24.87
N LEU A 38 -42.44 -26.86 23.55
CA LEU A 38 -41.67 -25.97 22.68
C LEU A 38 -42.55 -25.40 21.57
N GLN A 39 -42.29 -24.19 21.18
CA GLN A 39 -42.74 -23.63 19.91
C GLN A 39 -41.54 -23.40 18.99
N ILE A 40 -41.69 -23.84 17.75
CA ILE A 40 -40.68 -23.60 16.69
C ILE A 40 -41.18 -22.43 15.86
N LEU A 41 -40.45 -21.34 15.88
CA LEU A 41 -40.80 -20.06 15.28
C LEU A 41 -39.82 -19.70 14.18
N ALA A 42 -40.34 -19.19 13.06
CA ALA A 42 -39.55 -18.67 11.95
C ALA A 42 -39.64 -17.13 11.95
N PRO A 43 -38.57 -16.41 12.34
CA PRO A 43 -38.58 -14.96 12.46
C PRO A 43 -38.41 -14.28 11.10
N ILE A 44 -39.50 -14.00 10.39
CA ILE A 44 -39.55 -13.42 9.05
C ILE A 44 -39.36 -11.89 9.00
N VAL A 45 -39.68 -11.19 10.11
CA VAL A 45 -39.43 -9.77 10.31
C VAL A 45 -38.78 -9.58 11.68
N ARG A 46 -37.61 -8.95 11.74
CA ARG A 46 -36.86 -8.72 12.98
C ARG A 46 -36.59 -7.22 13.16
N LYS A 47 -37.31 -6.60 14.11
CA LYS A 47 -37.17 -5.17 14.50
C LYS A 47 -37.15 -4.22 13.31
N LYS A 48 -38.04 -4.41 12.31
CA LYS A 48 -38.12 -3.53 11.13
C LYS A 48 -39.35 -2.64 11.20
N LYS A 49 -39.24 -1.38 10.81
CA LYS A 49 -40.37 -0.45 10.68
C LYS A 49 -41.22 -0.82 9.46
N GLY A 50 -42.51 -0.72 9.57
CA GLY A 50 -43.45 -0.94 8.47
C GLY A 50 -44.71 -1.71 8.88
N GLN A 51 -45.73 -1.70 8.03
CA GLN A 51 -46.97 -2.44 8.25
C GLN A 51 -46.89 -3.93 7.89
N HIS A 52 -45.92 -4.33 7.11
CA HIS A 52 -45.64 -5.73 6.70
C HIS A 52 -46.83 -6.54 6.13
N LYS A 53 -47.88 -5.88 5.63
CA LYS A 53 -49.11 -6.54 5.11
C LYS A 53 -48.85 -7.62 4.07
N THR A 54 -47.99 -7.30 3.08
CA THR A 54 -47.60 -8.24 2.01
C THR A 54 -46.88 -9.48 2.50
N ILE A 55 -46.11 -9.36 3.60
CA ILE A 55 -45.42 -10.49 4.24
C ILE A 55 -46.41 -11.38 4.95
N ILE A 56 -47.37 -10.83 5.71
CA ILE A 56 -48.43 -11.56 6.41
C ILE A 56 -49.33 -12.28 5.41
N GLU A 57 -49.73 -11.62 4.31
CA GLU A 57 -50.49 -12.23 3.21
C GLU A 57 -49.75 -13.40 2.55
N LYS A 58 -48.42 -13.31 2.42
CA LYS A 58 -47.61 -14.40 1.90
C LYS A 58 -47.64 -15.61 2.85
N VAL A 59 -47.44 -15.38 4.14
CA VAL A 59 -47.49 -16.42 5.18
C VAL A 59 -48.81 -17.15 5.16
N GLN A 60 -49.93 -16.41 4.99
CA GLN A 60 -51.27 -16.98 4.86
C GLN A 60 -51.40 -17.86 3.60
N LYS A 61 -50.89 -17.40 2.46
CA LYS A 61 -50.88 -18.16 1.19
C LYS A 61 -50.06 -19.45 1.28
N ASP A 62 -48.95 -19.39 2.04
CA ASP A 62 -48.07 -20.54 2.27
C ASP A 62 -48.68 -21.58 3.24
N GLY A 63 -49.89 -21.32 3.77
CA GLY A 63 -50.69 -22.26 4.56
C GLY A 63 -50.43 -22.24 6.06
N TYR A 64 -49.70 -21.26 6.57
CA TYR A 64 -49.48 -21.12 8.01
C TYR A 64 -50.67 -20.44 8.68
N VAL A 65 -51.07 -20.97 9.87
CA VAL A 65 -52.25 -20.53 10.56
C VAL A 65 -51.98 -19.47 11.61
N ARG A 66 -50.79 -19.46 12.22
CA ARG A 66 -50.48 -18.60 13.36
C ARG A 66 -49.18 -17.87 13.18
N VAL A 67 -49.17 -16.63 13.63
CA VAL A 67 -47.98 -15.76 13.72
C VAL A 67 -47.86 -15.17 15.12
N ARG A 68 -46.64 -14.97 15.57
CA ARG A 68 -46.35 -14.18 16.75
C ARG A 68 -45.88 -12.78 16.29
N VAL A 69 -46.57 -11.74 16.74
CA VAL A 69 -46.25 -10.36 16.42
C VAL A 69 -45.94 -9.63 17.72
N ASP A 70 -44.74 -9.10 17.82
CA ASP A 70 -44.24 -8.36 19.00
C ASP A 70 -44.44 -9.14 20.33
N GLY A 71 -44.33 -10.46 20.28
CA GLY A 71 -44.47 -11.36 21.42
C GLY A 71 -45.89 -11.96 21.62
N GLU A 72 -46.92 -11.45 20.96
CA GLU A 72 -48.29 -11.93 21.05
C GLU A 72 -48.66 -12.84 19.86
N ILE A 73 -49.40 -13.91 20.13
CA ILE A 73 -49.78 -14.89 19.11
C ILE A 73 -51.17 -14.57 18.55
N PHE A 74 -51.22 -14.42 17.23
CA PHE A 74 -52.46 -14.17 16.48
C PHE A 74 -52.73 -15.29 15.47
N ASP A 75 -54.00 -15.49 15.14
CA ASP A 75 -54.32 -16.13 13.87
C ASP A 75 -53.85 -15.23 12.71
N VAL A 76 -53.30 -15.80 11.65
CA VAL A 76 -52.73 -15.00 10.54
C VAL A 76 -53.80 -14.11 9.88
N THR A 77 -55.09 -14.45 10.01
CA THR A 77 -56.23 -13.71 9.49
C THR A 77 -56.70 -12.57 10.41
N GLU A 78 -56.28 -12.60 11.69
CA GLU A 78 -56.71 -11.66 12.74
C GLU A 78 -55.59 -10.72 13.22
N VAL A 79 -54.47 -10.67 12.50
CA VAL A 79 -53.38 -9.78 12.85
C VAL A 79 -53.80 -8.30 12.74
N PRO A 80 -53.67 -7.50 13.80
CA PRO A 80 -54.03 -6.09 13.77
C PRO A 80 -53.21 -5.27 12.78
N GLU A 81 -53.71 -4.11 12.34
CA GLU A 81 -52.92 -3.19 11.51
C GLU A 81 -51.71 -2.67 12.28
N LEU A 82 -50.51 -2.98 11.77
CA LEU A 82 -49.24 -2.59 12.37
C LEU A 82 -48.86 -1.12 12.05
N SER A 83 -48.24 -0.45 13.00
CA SER A 83 -47.80 0.95 12.84
C SER A 83 -46.64 1.08 11.84
N LYS A 84 -46.72 2.04 10.91
CA LYS A 84 -45.62 2.34 9.96
C LYS A 84 -44.35 2.88 10.64
N SER A 85 -44.51 3.53 11.80
CA SER A 85 -43.41 4.24 12.49
C SER A 85 -42.71 3.41 13.57
N GLN A 86 -43.36 2.31 14.02
CA GLN A 86 -42.79 1.42 15.02
C GLN A 86 -42.04 0.26 14.40
N GLN A 87 -41.10 -0.30 15.14
CA GLN A 87 -40.40 -1.52 14.76
C GLN A 87 -41.21 -2.72 15.22
N HIS A 88 -41.38 -3.68 14.31
CA HIS A 88 -42.12 -4.91 14.58
C HIS A 88 -41.24 -6.14 14.40
N THR A 89 -41.54 -7.18 15.18
CA THR A 89 -40.99 -8.53 15.03
C THR A 89 -42.13 -9.46 14.69
N ILE A 90 -42.03 -10.18 13.57
CA ILE A 90 -43.08 -11.11 13.13
C ILE A 90 -42.43 -12.48 12.92
N GLU A 91 -42.97 -13.48 13.58
CA GLU A 91 -42.50 -14.85 13.56
C GLU A 91 -43.62 -15.80 13.19
N VAL A 92 -43.39 -16.71 12.28
CA VAL A 92 -44.35 -17.76 11.91
C VAL A 92 -44.27 -18.91 12.90
N VAL A 93 -45.37 -19.32 13.48
CA VAL A 93 -45.43 -20.53 14.33
C VAL A 93 -45.45 -21.75 13.43
N VAL A 94 -44.32 -22.42 13.29
CA VAL A 94 -44.14 -23.56 12.38
C VAL A 94 -44.66 -24.82 13.02
N ASP A 95 -44.30 -25.08 14.28
CA ASP A 95 -44.82 -26.28 15.01
C ASP A 95 -44.83 -26.03 16.52
N ARG A 96 -45.59 -26.88 17.23
CA ARG A 96 -45.65 -26.97 18.69
C ARG A 96 -45.36 -28.39 19.10
N ILE A 97 -44.28 -28.60 19.81
CA ILE A 97 -43.74 -29.94 20.11
C ILE A 97 -43.59 -30.09 21.63
N VAL A 98 -43.70 -31.32 22.09
CA VAL A 98 -43.33 -31.73 23.45
C VAL A 98 -42.16 -32.69 23.35
N ILE A 99 -41.09 -32.46 24.08
CA ILE A 99 -39.93 -33.33 24.11
C ILE A 99 -40.32 -34.69 24.68
N LYS A 100 -40.12 -35.73 23.89
CA LYS A 100 -40.35 -37.13 24.24
C LYS A 100 -39.52 -38.05 23.34
N ASP A 101 -39.37 -39.31 23.76
CA ASP A 101 -38.71 -40.29 22.92
C ASP A 101 -39.32 -40.38 21.52
N GLY A 102 -38.48 -40.47 20.50
CA GLY A 102 -38.88 -40.61 19.09
C GLY A 102 -39.27 -39.31 18.38
N ILE A 103 -39.18 -38.13 19.00
CA ILE A 103 -39.60 -36.86 18.41
C ILE A 103 -38.57 -36.29 17.39
N ARG A 104 -37.36 -36.86 17.32
CA ARG A 104 -36.22 -36.34 16.55
C ARG A 104 -36.57 -36.02 15.09
N SER A 105 -37.25 -36.93 14.38
CA SER A 105 -37.59 -36.71 12.97
C SER A 105 -38.54 -35.53 12.79
N ARG A 106 -39.58 -35.42 13.60
CA ARG A 106 -40.56 -34.32 13.53
C ARG A 106 -39.89 -32.98 13.90
N LEU A 107 -39.03 -32.98 14.91
CA LEU A 107 -38.26 -31.78 15.29
C LEU A 107 -37.33 -31.34 14.15
N PHE A 108 -36.67 -32.29 13.49
CA PHE A 108 -35.79 -32.01 12.33
C PHE A 108 -36.59 -31.35 11.20
N ASP A 109 -37.72 -31.96 10.79
CA ASP A 109 -38.54 -31.42 9.70
C ASP A 109 -39.08 -30.01 10.02
N SER A 110 -39.45 -29.77 11.28
CA SER A 110 -39.98 -28.49 11.74
C SER A 110 -38.90 -27.40 11.80
N VAL A 111 -37.69 -27.73 12.26
CA VAL A 111 -36.55 -26.84 12.29
C VAL A 111 -36.11 -26.50 10.85
N GLU A 112 -36.01 -27.49 9.96
CA GLU A 112 -35.68 -27.28 8.55
C GLU A 112 -36.70 -26.36 7.85
N ALA A 113 -37.99 -26.59 8.11
CA ALA A 113 -39.05 -25.73 7.59
C ALA A 113 -38.95 -24.30 8.10
N ALA A 114 -38.66 -24.10 9.39
CA ALA A 114 -38.51 -22.78 9.99
C ALA A 114 -37.29 -22.02 9.38
N LEU A 115 -36.15 -22.68 9.25
CA LEU A 115 -34.97 -22.12 8.65
C LEU A 115 -35.18 -21.69 7.19
N ARG A 116 -35.91 -22.52 6.41
CA ARG A 116 -36.24 -22.19 5.01
C ARG A 116 -37.15 -20.96 4.89
N ILE A 117 -38.12 -20.79 5.83
CA ILE A 117 -39.07 -19.65 5.81
C ILE A 117 -38.42 -18.37 6.24
N ALA A 118 -37.56 -18.43 7.26
CA ALA A 118 -36.90 -17.27 7.87
C ALA A 118 -35.48 -17.05 7.40
N ASP A 119 -35.15 -17.49 6.19
CA ASP A 119 -33.84 -17.28 5.57
C ASP A 119 -32.68 -17.69 6.51
N GLY A 120 -32.74 -18.95 7.00
CA GLY A 120 -31.71 -19.54 7.85
C GLY A 120 -31.79 -19.21 9.34
N TYR A 121 -32.90 -18.69 9.84
CA TYR A 121 -33.09 -18.43 11.26
C TYR A 121 -34.27 -19.28 11.85
N VAL A 122 -34.12 -19.73 13.09
CA VAL A 122 -35.14 -20.37 13.86
C VAL A 122 -35.08 -19.97 15.33
N VAL A 123 -36.22 -19.72 15.93
CA VAL A 123 -36.37 -19.47 17.38
C VAL A 123 -37.08 -20.64 17.99
N ILE A 124 -36.50 -21.21 19.04
CA ILE A 124 -37.12 -22.25 19.88
C ILE A 124 -37.56 -21.57 21.16
N ASP A 125 -38.87 -21.38 21.31
CA ASP A 125 -39.48 -20.82 22.50
C ASP A 125 -39.83 -21.97 23.44
N THR A 126 -39.25 -21.99 24.64
CA THR A 126 -39.48 -23.03 25.65
C THR A 126 -40.77 -22.82 26.47
N MET A 127 -41.48 -21.75 26.18
CA MET A 127 -42.71 -21.35 26.86
C MET A 127 -42.55 -21.06 28.38
N ASP A 128 -41.31 -20.89 28.83
CA ASP A 128 -40.91 -20.58 30.21
C ASP A 128 -40.08 -19.27 30.26
N ASP A 129 -40.43 -18.30 29.43
CA ASP A 129 -39.70 -17.03 29.23
C ASP A 129 -38.25 -17.19 28.71
N ASN A 130 -37.92 -18.36 28.18
CA ASN A 130 -36.60 -18.64 27.62
C ASN A 130 -36.68 -18.94 26.14
N GLU A 131 -35.99 -18.16 25.32
CA GLU A 131 -35.94 -18.32 23.86
C GLU A 131 -34.52 -18.63 23.42
N LEU A 132 -34.39 -19.66 22.57
CA LEU A 132 -33.11 -20.03 21.93
C LEU A 132 -33.19 -19.65 20.47
N LEU A 133 -32.38 -18.67 20.05
CA LEU A 133 -32.24 -18.29 18.65
C LEU A 133 -31.08 -19.06 18.02
N PHE A 134 -31.34 -19.77 16.95
CA PHE A 134 -30.36 -20.46 16.13
C PHE A 134 -30.35 -19.90 14.72
N SER A 135 -29.22 -20.03 14.06
CA SER A 135 -29.03 -19.63 12.66
C SER A 135 -28.13 -20.61 11.91
N GLU A 136 -28.48 -20.92 10.67
CA GLU A 136 -27.59 -21.59 9.73
C GLU A 136 -26.45 -20.64 9.23
N HIS A 137 -26.67 -19.34 9.38
CA HIS A 137 -25.68 -18.33 9.03
C HIS A 137 -24.93 -17.87 10.28
N TYR A 138 -23.71 -17.39 10.10
CA TYR A 138 -22.97 -16.72 11.18
C TYR A 138 -23.64 -15.38 11.49
N ALA A 139 -24.56 -15.36 12.44
CA ALA A 139 -25.31 -14.16 12.82
C ALA A 139 -25.34 -13.97 14.33
N CYS A 140 -25.13 -12.73 14.78
CA CYS A 140 -25.24 -12.39 16.19
C CYS A 140 -26.72 -12.38 16.61
N PRO A 141 -27.12 -13.17 17.62
CA PRO A 141 -28.52 -13.21 18.08
C PRO A 141 -29.02 -11.90 18.70
N VAL A 142 -28.11 -11.07 19.22
CA VAL A 142 -28.44 -9.84 19.94
C VAL A 142 -28.61 -8.64 19.00
N CYS A 143 -27.65 -8.39 18.09
CA CYS A 143 -27.64 -7.17 17.25
C CYS A 143 -27.85 -7.45 15.75
N GLY A 144 -27.93 -8.72 15.34
CA GLY A 144 -28.13 -9.10 13.96
C GLY A 144 -26.90 -8.91 13.04
N PHE A 145 -25.71 -8.63 13.61
CA PHE A 145 -24.48 -8.60 12.82
C PHE A 145 -24.22 -9.97 12.19
N THR A 146 -24.05 -10.01 10.88
CA THR A 146 -23.87 -11.24 10.11
C THR A 146 -22.50 -11.32 9.49
N VAL A 147 -21.93 -12.52 9.48
CA VAL A 147 -20.69 -12.84 8.78
C VAL A 147 -21.02 -13.88 7.70
N PRO A 148 -20.60 -13.67 6.45
CA PRO A 148 -20.83 -14.64 5.39
C PRO A 148 -20.05 -15.94 5.65
N GLU A 149 -20.24 -16.93 4.80
CA GLU A 149 -19.45 -18.16 4.86
C GLU A 149 -17.95 -17.86 4.87
N LEU A 150 -17.22 -18.55 5.75
CA LEU A 150 -15.78 -18.31 5.94
C LEU A 150 -14.97 -18.91 4.78
N GLU A 151 -14.89 -18.18 3.69
CA GLU A 151 -14.08 -18.53 2.54
C GLU A 151 -12.77 -17.74 2.50
N PRO A 152 -11.70 -18.26 1.84
CA PRO A 152 -10.44 -17.52 1.69
C PRO A 152 -10.57 -16.12 1.09
N ARG A 153 -11.53 -15.91 0.18
CA ARG A 153 -11.77 -14.60 -0.47
C ARG A 153 -12.27 -13.52 0.50
N LEU A 154 -12.91 -13.91 1.63
CA LEU A 154 -13.31 -12.96 2.68
C LEU A 154 -12.10 -12.28 3.33
N PHE A 155 -10.95 -12.94 3.38
CA PHE A 155 -9.72 -12.45 3.97
C PHE A 155 -8.75 -11.83 2.96
N SER A 156 -9.23 -11.52 1.76
CA SER A 156 -8.46 -10.89 0.69
C SER A 156 -8.87 -9.43 0.55
N PHE A 157 -7.93 -8.51 0.77
CA PHE A 157 -8.15 -7.08 0.54
C PHE A 157 -8.14 -6.70 -0.97
N ASN A 158 -7.75 -7.63 -1.86
CA ASN A 158 -7.82 -7.46 -3.31
C ASN A 158 -9.15 -7.94 -3.91
N ALA A 159 -10.01 -8.56 -3.10
CA ALA A 159 -11.32 -9.03 -3.53
C ALA A 159 -12.41 -8.12 -2.95
N PRO A 160 -13.37 -7.62 -3.74
CA PRO A 160 -14.44 -6.74 -3.26
C PRO A 160 -15.25 -7.33 -2.10
N PHE A 161 -15.28 -8.66 -1.99
CA PHE A 161 -15.97 -9.38 -0.94
C PHE A 161 -15.34 -9.22 0.45
N GLY A 162 -14.00 -9.07 0.52
CA GLY A 162 -13.26 -8.94 1.79
C GLY A 162 -12.66 -7.57 2.02
N SER A 163 -12.51 -6.75 0.98
CA SER A 163 -11.90 -5.42 1.09
C SER A 163 -12.77 -4.46 1.91
N CYS A 164 -12.13 -3.51 2.56
CA CYS A 164 -12.81 -2.38 3.18
C CYS A 164 -13.50 -1.56 2.08
N PRO A 165 -14.83 -1.34 2.15
CA PRO A 165 -15.57 -0.62 1.09
C PRO A 165 -15.22 0.87 1.02
N ASP A 166 -14.61 1.41 2.06
CA ASP A 166 -14.32 2.83 2.20
C ASP A 166 -12.97 3.24 1.58
N CYS A 167 -12.00 2.31 1.54
CA CYS A 167 -10.69 2.51 0.93
C CYS A 167 -10.36 1.46 -0.15
N ASP A 168 -11.33 0.68 -0.61
CA ASP A 168 -11.16 -0.37 -1.63
C ASP A 168 -9.99 -1.33 -1.34
N GLY A 169 -9.73 -1.60 -0.06
CA GLY A 169 -8.64 -2.48 0.37
C GLY A 169 -7.25 -1.84 0.37
N LEU A 170 -7.13 -0.53 0.18
CA LEU A 170 -5.84 0.17 0.22
C LEU A 170 -5.32 0.38 1.65
N GLY A 171 -6.21 0.50 2.63
CA GLY A 171 -5.88 0.80 4.03
C GLY A 171 -5.55 2.26 4.30
N ILE A 172 -5.44 3.05 3.25
CA ILE A 172 -5.17 4.49 3.28
C ILE A 172 -6.16 5.22 2.40
N LYS A 173 -6.35 6.51 2.66
CA LYS A 173 -7.06 7.45 1.80
C LYS A 173 -6.15 8.61 1.46
N LEU A 174 -6.25 9.08 0.23
CA LEU A 174 -5.63 10.33 -0.19
C LEU A 174 -6.58 11.46 0.16
N GLU A 175 -6.16 12.33 1.04
CA GLU A 175 -6.92 13.51 1.43
C GLU A 175 -6.09 14.78 1.18
N VAL A 176 -6.77 15.85 0.79
CA VAL A 176 -6.13 17.16 0.58
C VAL A 176 -5.65 17.68 1.94
N ASP A 177 -4.36 17.97 2.04
CA ASP A 177 -3.76 18.57 3.24
C ASP A 177 -3.89 20.09 3.17
N LEU A 178 -4.62 20.66 4.13
CA LEU A 178 -4.86 22.11 4.19
C LEU A 178 -3.56 22.90 4.42
N ASP A 179 -2.57 22.33 5.11
CA ASP A 179 -1.27 22.97 5.30
C ASP A 179 -0.45 23.03 4.00
N LEU A 180 -0.70 22.11 3.05
CA LEU A 180 -0.10 22.14 1.73
C LEU A 180 -0.85 23.09 0.78
N VAL A 181 -2.15 23.26 0.99
CA VAL A 181 -2.98 24.23 0.24
C VAL A 181 -2.66 25.65 0.65
N VAL A 182 -2.48 25.90 1.95
CA VAL A 182 -2.11 27.21 2.54
C VAL A 182 -0.80 27.06 3.32
N PRO A 183 0.34 27.01 2.63
CA PRO A 183 1.64 26.79 3.28
C PRO A 183 2.12 27.97 4.13
N ASP A 184 1.55 29.15 3.95
CA ASP A 184 1.86 30.38 4.68
C ASP A 184 0.57 31.15 4.96
N SER A 185 0.01 30.96 6.14
CA SER A 185 -1.27 31.56 6.55
C SER A 185 -1.15 33.06 6.85
N SER A 186 0.07 33.59 6.98
CA SER A 186 0.30 35.03 7.15
C SER A 186 0.09 35.84 5.85
N LYS A 187 0.05 35.16 4.70
CA LYS A 187 -0.24 35.79 3.40
C LYS A 187 -1.73 36.02 3.20
N THR A 188 -2.00 37.03 2.40
CA THR A 188 -3.36 37.33 1.92
C THR A 188 -3.70 36.45 0.71
N LEU A 189 -4.99 36.33 0.38
CA LEU A 189 -5.42 35.63 -0.84
C LEU A 189 -4.80 36.27 -2.10
N ARG A 190 -4.65 37.59 -2.09
CA ARG A 190 -4.06 38.37 -3.20
C ARG A 190 -2.55 38.12 -3.33
N GLU A 191 -1.85 37.87 -2.23
CA GLU A 191 -0.43 37.52 -2.21
C GLU A 191 -0.17 36.04 -2.53
N GLY A 192 -1.24 35.27 -2.81
CA GLY A 192 -1.16 33.88 -3.19
C GLY A 192 -1.06 32.92 -2.02
N ALA A 193 -1.83 33.13 -0.94
CA ALA A 193 -1.94 32.20 0.17
C ALA A 193 -2.34 30.78 -0.29
N LEU A 194 -3.20 30.66 -1.33
CA LEU A 194 -3.62 29.38 -1.92
C LEU A 194 -2.61 28.90 -2.95
N ALA A 195 -1.70 28.03 -2.57
CA ALA A 195 -0.66 27.50 -3.43
C ALA A 195 -1.15 26.82 -4.73
N PRO A 196 -2.27 26.05 -4.74
CA PRO A 196 -2.79 25.40 -5.95
C PRO A 196 -3.28 26.40 -7.03
N TRP A 197 -3.70 27.57 -6.64
CA TRP A 197 -4.26 28.61 -7.51
C TRP A 197 -3.35 29.81 -7.71
N ASN A 198 -2.07 29.70 -7.33
CA ASN A 198 -1.08 30.76 -7.54
C ASN A 198 -0.76 30.91 -9.04
N PRO A 199 -0.65 32.15 -9.59
CA PRO A 199 -0.76 32.49 -11.02
C PRO A 199 0.42 32.09 -11.92
N ILE A 200 1.23 31.10 -11.58
CA ILE A 200 2.40 30.71 -12.40
C ILE A 200 2.00 30.05 -13.74
N SER A 201 0.79 29.52 -13.89
CA SER A 201 0.42 28.72 -15.07
C SER A 201 -0.96 29.03 -15.71
N SER A 202 -1.83 29.81 -15.08
CA SER A 202 -3.17 30.15 -15.64
C SER A 202 -3.81 31.30 -14.87
N ASN A 203 -4.37 32.28 -15.59
CA ASN A 203 -5.13 33.38 -14.99
C ASN A 203 -6.58 33.00 -14.64
N TYR A 204 -7.02 31.78 -14.90
CA TYR A 204 -8.40 31.35 -14.67
C TYR A 204 -8.77 31.33 -13.19
N TYR A 205 -8.00 30.60 -12.38
CA TYR A 205 -8.29 30.45 -10.95
C TYR A 205 -8.13 31.74 -10.14
N PRO A 206 -7.11 32.58 -10.37
CA PRO A 206 -7.02 33.89 -9.72
C PRO A 206 -8.20 34.80 -10.03
N GLN A 207 -8.65 34.90 -11.30
CA GLN A 207 -9.82 35.68 -11.67
C GLN A 207 -11.10 35.14 -11.04
N MET A 208 -11.29 33.81 -11.03
CA MET A 208 -12.43 33.16 -10.41
C MET A 208 -12.46 33.40 -8.89
N LEU A 209 -11.31 33.28 -8.21
CA LEU A 209 -11.18 33.53 -6.78
C LEU A 209 -11.54 35.01 -6.46
N GLU A 210 -10.95 35.95 -7.17
CA GLU A 210 -11.19 37.37 -6.92
C GLU A 210 -12.67 37.75 -7.04
N GLN A 211 -13.35 37.33 -8.13
CA GLN A 211 -14.75 37.65 -8.35
C GLN A 211 -15.68 36.92 -7.37
N ALA A 212 -15.38 35.67 -7.04
CA ALA A 212 -16.14 34.94 -6.02
C ALA A 212 -16.02 35.63 -4.65
N MET A 213 -14.81 35.98 -4.21
CA MET A 213 -14.59 36.61 -2.90
C MET A 213 -15.28 37.97 -2.80
N ILE A 214 -15.24 38.78 -3.87
CA ILE A 214 -15.97 40.08 -3.92
C ILE A 214 -17.48 39.86 -3.75
N GLN A 215 -18.07 38.89 -4.46
CA GLN A 215 -19.51 38.61 -4.38
C GLN A 215 -19.95 37.97 -3.08
N PHE A 216 -19.10 37.19 -2.44
CA PHE A 216 -19.36 36.63 -1.11
C PHE A 216 -18.98 37.57 0.04
N GLY A 217 -18.37 38.72 -0.25
CA GLY A 217 -18.02 39.75 0.74
C GLY A 217 -16.80 39.41 1.58
N ILE A 218 -15.87 38.56 1.07
CA ILE A 218 -14.65 38.15 1.73
C ILE A 218 -13.50 39.08 1.35
N ASP A 219 -12.80 39.60 2.36
CA ASP A 219 -11.68 40.53 2.18
C ASP A 219 -10.42 39.74 1.75
N MET A 220 -9.98 40.02 0.51
CA MET A 220 -8.80 39.37 -0.07
C MET A 220 -7.46 39.92 0.40
N ASP A 221 -7.46 41.10 1.05
CA ASP A 221 -6.26 41.76 1.53
C ASP A 221 -6.01 41.49 3.03
N LYS A 222 -6.85 40.67 3.64
CA LYS A 222 -6.67 40.18 5.00
C LYS A 222 -5.82 38.92 5.04
N PRO A 223 -4.87 38.77 6.01
CA PRO A 223 -4.14 37.51 6.20
C PRO A 223 -5.08 36.31 6.32
N PHE A 224 -4.70 35.18 5.72
CA PHE A 224 -5.56 34.00 5.69
C PHE A 224 -5.90 33.50 7.11
N GLU A 225 -4.95 33.62 8.06
CA GLU A 225 -5.16 33.24 9.46
C GLU A 225 -6.15 34.12 10.21
N ASP A 226 -6.43 35.32 9.72
CA ASP A 226 -7.39 36.27 10.31
C ASP A 226 -8.79 36.20 9.70
N LEU A 227 -8.99 35.37 8.63
CA LEU A 227 -10.32 35.14 8.05
C LEU A 227 -11.20 34.33 9.01
N SER A 228 -12.51 34.55 8.95
CA SER A 228 -13.47 33.80 9.76
C SER A 228 -13.44 32.30 9.43
N PRO A 229 -13.84 31.42 10.36
CA PRO A 229 -13.98 29.99 10.07
C PRO A 229 -14.92 29.69 8.91
N GLU A 230 -15.99 30.48 8.78
CA GLU A 230 -17.00 30.39 7.72
C GLU A 230 -16.39 30.79 6.35
N ASP A 231 -15.63 31.88 6.30
CA ASP A 231 -14.93 32.30 5.08
C ASP A 231 -13.89 31.27 4.64
N ARG A 232 -13.10 30.74 5.58
CA ARG A 232 -12.14 29.66 5.27
C ARG A 232 -12.84 28.39 4.77
N HIS A 233 -13.99 28.04 5.36
CA HIS A 233 -14.78 26.89 4.92
C HIS A 233 -15.27 27.09 3.47
N LEU A 234 -15.78 28.27 3.14
CA LEU A 234 -16.21 28.61 1.79
C LEU A 234 -15.04 28.53 0.79
N ILE A 235 -13.86 29.08 1.15
CA ILE A 235 -12.67 29.02 0.30
C ILE A 235 -12.23 27.58 0.06
N PHE A 236 -12.26 26.73 1.08
CA PHE A 236 -11.82 25.34 0.97
C PHE A 236 -12.84 24.45 0.26
N TYR A 237 -14.12 24.52 0.64
CA TYR A 237 -15.13 23.53 0.25
C TYR A 237 -16.19 24.04 -0.71
N GLY A 238 -16.24 25.38 -0.90
CA GLY A 238 -17.15 26.00 -1.85
C GLY A 238 -18.40 26.59 -1.24
N SER A 239 -19.29 27.07 -2.12
CA SER A 239 -20.46 27.86 -1.79
C SER A 239 -21.75 27.07 -1.55
N ASP A 240 -21.70 25.75 -1.36
CA ASP A 240 -22.85 24.85 -1.19
C ASP A 240 -23.93 25.04 -2.26
N GLY A 241 -23.51 25.22 -3.52
CA GLY A 241 -24.40 25.41 -4.67
C GLY A 241 -24.89 26.82 -4.90
N LYS A 242 -24.48 27.80 -4.09
CA LYS A 242 -24.78 29.21 -4.39
C LYS A 242 -23.95 29.67 -5.58
N GLU A 243 -24.62 30.10 -6.63
CA GLU A 243 -23.98 30.59 -7.84
C GLU A 243 -23.44 32.00 -7.67
N PHE A 244 -22.37 32.33 -8.38
CA PHE A 244 -21.82 33.66 -8.55
C PHE A 244 -21.60 33.94 -10.04
N HIS A 245 -21.66 35.18 -10.43
CA HIS A 245 -21.40 35.61 -11.79
C HIS A 245 -19.90 35.66 -12.04
N PHE A 246 -19.41 34.89 -13.01
CA PHE A 246 -17.99 34.79 -13.35
C PHE A 246 -17.75 35.28 -14.78
N HIS A 247 -17.03 36.40 -14.87
CA HIS A 247 -16.54 36.98 -16.12
C HIS A 247 -15.07 36.57 -16.32
N TYR A 248 -14.83 35.68 -17.28
CA TYR A 248 -13.49 35.20 -17.59
C TYR A 248 -12.99 35.80 -18.90
N GLU A 249 -11.81 36.43 -18.85
CA GLU A 249 -11.07 36.87 -20.02
C GLU A 249 -9.75 36.12 -20.13
N ASN A 250 -9.53 35.44 -21.27
CA ASN A 250 -8.27 34.72 -21.52
C ASN A 250 -7.22 35.65 -22.13
N GLU A 251 -5.95 35.22 -22.16
CA GLU A 251 -4.79 35.97 -22.70
C GLU A 251 -4.94 36.34 -24.19
N PHE A 252 -5.89 35.75 -24.91
CA PHE A 252 -6.16 35.97 -26.34
C PHE A 252 -7.43 36.84 -26.58
N GLY A 253 -8.02 37.44 -25.54
CA GLY A 253 -9.19 38.30 -25.63
C GLY A 253 -10.52 37.54 -25.78
N GLY A 254 -10.52 36.23 -25.53
CA GLY A 254 -11.76 35.43 -25.49
C GLY A 254 -12.47 35.64 -24.15
N VAL A 255 -13.74 36.06 -24.19
CA VAL A 255 -14.58 36.35 -23.01
C VAL A 255 -15.62 35.26 -22.81
N ARG A 256 -15.86 34.89 -21.54
CA ARG A 256 -16.94 34.01 -21.10
C ARG A 256 -17.64 34.60 -19.88
N ASP A 257 -18.96 34.70 -19.96
CA ASP A 257 -19.84 35.08 -18.87
C ASP A 257 -20.70 33.89 -18.48
N ILE A 258 -20.58 33.41 -17.23
CA ILE A 258 -21.29 32.22 -16.74
C ILE A 258 -21.64 32.40 -15.27
N ASP A 259 -22.82 31.90 -14.89
CA ASP A 259 -23.22 31.77 -13.49
C ASP A 259 -22.85 30.33 -13.04
N ILE A 260 -21.97 30.21 -12.06
CA ILE A 260 -21.47 28.93 -11.56
C ILE A 260 -21.39 28.95 -10.03
N PRO A 261 -21.56 27.81 -9.36
CA PRO A 261 -21.25 27.68 -7.96
C PRO A 261 -19.72 27.73 -7.75
N PHE A 262 -19.29 28.37 -6.66
CA PHE A 262 -17.90 28.39 -6.28
C PHE A 262 -17.55 27.00 -5.68
N GLU A 263 -16.68 26.26 -6.35
CA GLU A 263 -16.36 24.87 -6.01
C GLU A 263 -15.51 24.73 -4.74
N GLY A 264 -14.67 25.72 -4.42
CA GLY A 264 -13.66 25.65 -3.38
C GLY A 264 -12.40 24.88 -3.81
N VAL A 265 -11.28 25.21 -3.17
CA VAL A 265 -9.96 24.70 -3.59
C VAL A 265 -9.79 23.20 -3.31
N VAL A 266 -10.28 22.70 -2.18
CA VAL A 266 -10.19 21.26 -1.81
C VAL A 266 -11.03 20.41 -2.74
N THR A 267 -12.26 20.82 -2.99
CA THR A 267 -13.18 20.15 -3.91
C THR A 267 -12.60 20.12 -5.33
N ASN A 268 -12.05 21.25 -5.78
CA ASN A 268 -11.38 21.36 -7.08
C ASN A 268 -10.18 20.40 -7.23
N ILE A 269 -9.30 20.30 -6.20
CA ILE A 269 -8.17 19.38 -6.20
C ILE A 269 -8.66 17.92 -6.31
N ASN A 270 -9.64 17.53 -5.48
CA ASN A 270 -10.21 16.19 -5.49
C ASN A 270 -10.83 15.84 -6.85
N ARG A 271 -11.68 16.71 -7.39
CA ARG A 271 -12.28 16.49 -8.71
C ARG A 271 -11.22 16.35 -9.79
N ARG A 272 -10.27 17.29 -9.86
CA ARG A 272 -9.19 17.25 -10.87
C ARG A 272 -8.30 16.01 -10.75
N TYR A 273 -8.05 15.53 -9.55
CA TYR A 273 -7.31 14.31 -9.32
C TYR A 273 -8.00 13.07 -9.94
N HIS A 274 -9.33 12.96 -9.76
CA HIS A 274 -10.12 11.83 -10.25
C HIS A 274 -10.45 11.90 -11.73
N GLU A 275 -10.75 13.09 -12.26
CA GLU A 275 -11.25 13.25 -13.63
C GLU A 275 -10.16 13.45 -14.69
N THR A 276 -8.94 13.83 -14.30
CA THR A 276 -7.89 14.12 -15.28
C THR A 276 -7.33 12.86 -15.93
N SER A 277 -7.16 12.91 -17.25
CA SER A 277 -6.39 11.93 -18.03
C SER A 277 -4.90 12.27 -18.12
N SER A 278 -4.46 13.45 -17.64
CA SER A 278 -3.09 13.92 -17.70
C SER A 278 -2.32 13.48 -16.44
N ASP A 279 -1.27 12.69 -16.60
CA ASP A 279 -0.38 12.30 -15.49
C ASP A 279 0.31 13.50 -14.84
N PHE A 280 0.64 14.53 -15.62
CA PHE A 280 1.21 15.78 -15.10
C PHE A 280 0.24 16.47 -14.13
N THR A 281 -1.02 16.65 -14.53
CA THR A 281 -2.05 17.26 -13.69
C THR A 281 -2.33 16.42 -12.46
N ARG A 282 -2.41 15.09 -12.60
CA ARG A 282 -2.62 14.17 -11.48
C ARG A 282 -1.48 14.27 -10.45
N ASN A 283 -0.22 14.28 -10.91
CA ASN A 283 0.93 14.44 -10.03
C ASN A 283 0.98 15.82 -9.36
N GLN A 284 0.52 16.88 -10.06
CA GLN A 284 0.38 18.19 -9.47
C GLN A 284 -0.68 18.21 -8.35
N MET A 285 -1.83 17.55 -8.54
CA MET A 285 -2.86 17.46 -7.49
C MET A 285 -2.35 16.62 -6.30
N LEU A 286 -1.66 15.51 -6.56
CA LEU A 286 -1.03 14.68 -5.53
C LEU A 286 -0.06 15.45 -4.64
N SER A 287 0.58 16.50 -5.14
CA SER A 287 1.49 17.32 -4.30
C SER A 287 0.78 18.11 -3.20
N TYR A 288 -0.54 18.21 -3.24
CA TYR A 288 -1.38 18.83 -2.21
C TYR A 288 -2.15 17.82 -1.36
N MET A 289 -1.88 16.51 -1.54
CA MET A 289 -2.58 15.44 -0.85
C MET A 289 -1.61 14.61 0.01
N ASN A 290 -2.10 14.13 1.14
CA ASN A 290 -1.39 13.19 2.00
C ASN A 290 -2.14 11.87 2.12
N GLU A 291 -1.39 10.81 2.35
CA GLU A 291 -1.91 9.49 2.67
C GLU A 291 -2.28 9.45 4.17
N LEU A 292 -3.57 9.33 4.45
CA LEU A 292 -4.09 9.12 5.80
C LEU A 292 -4.54 7.69 5.99
N THR A 293 -4.35 7.13 7.17
CA THR A 293 -4.88 5.81 7.52
C THR A 293 -6.39 5.83 7.42
N CYS A 294 -6.98 4.88 6.71
CA CYS A 294 -8.43 4.77 6.58
C CYS A 294 -9.09 4.62 7.96
N ALA A 295 -9.99 5.55 8.31
CA ALA A 295 -10.66 5.58 9.60
C ALA A 295 -11.59 4.37 9.84
N THR A 296 -12.16 3.79 8.78
CA THR A 296 -13.08 2.65 8.84
C THR A 296 -12.35 1.35 9.15
N CYS A 297 -11.31 1.01 8.40
CA CYS A 297 -10.57 -0.24 8.63
C CYS A 297 -9.30 -0.07 9.47
N HIS A 298 -8.98 1.13 9.94
CA HIS A 298 -7.80 1.42 10.74
C HIS A 298 -6.48 0.92 10.11
N GLY A 299 -6.41 0.93 8.78
CA GLY A 299 -5.25 0.45 8.02
C GLY A 299 -5.26 -1.06 7.71
N TYR A 300 -6.18 -1.84 8.27
CA TYR A 300 -6.22 -3.30 8.06
C TYR A 300 -6.70 -3.74 6.67
N ARG A 301 -7.19 -2.83 5.83
CA ARG A 301 -7.60 -3.06 4.43
C ARG A 301 -8.84 -3.93 4.24
N LEU A 302 -9.33 -4.57 5.28
CA LEU A 302 -10.43 -5.52 5.26
C LEU A 302 -11.70 -4.91 5.88
N ASN A 303 -12.85 -5.46 5.51
CA ASN A 303 -14.14 -5.09 6.09
C ASN A 303 -14.32 -5.67 7.50
N ASP A 304 -15.33 -5.18 8.22
CA ASP A 304 -15.64 -5.60 9.60
C ASP A 304 -15.96 -7.08 9.72
N GLN A 305 -16.56 -7.68 8.70
CA GLN A 305 -16.89 -9.10 8.67
C GLN A 305 -15.63 -9.97 8.69
N ALA A 306 -14.63 -9.62 7.87
CA ALA A 306 -13.33 -10.30 7.87
C ALA A 306 -12.55 -10.06 9.18
N LEU A 307 -12.59 -8.83 9.71
CA LEU A 307 -11.90 -8.46 10.95
C LEU A 307 -12.57 -8.99 12.20
N SER A 308 -13.85 -9.41 12.11
CA SER A 308 -14.57 -10.05 13.23
C SER A 308 -14.08 -11.47 13.51
N VAL A 309 -13.40 -12.11 12.54
CA VAL A 309 -12.96 -13.51 12.67
C VAL A 309 -11.62 -13.59 13.40
N ARG A 310 -11.55 -14.39 14.46
CA ARG A 310 -10.35 -14.60 15.28
C ARG A 310 -9.93 -16.07 15.28
N VAL A 311 -8.65 -16.32 15.54
CA VAL A 311 -8.08 -17.66 15.72
C VAL A 311 -7.42 -17.72 17.08
N GLY A 312 -7.68 -18.79 17.86
CA GLY A 312 -7.20 -18.94 19.23
C GLY A 312 -8.20 -18.46 20.29
N GLY A 313 -9.48 -18.45 19.97
CA GLY A 313 -10.57 -18.10 20.89
C GLY A 313 -10.84 -16.60 21.01
N GLU A 314 -11.55 -16.19 22.05
CA GLU A 314 -12.01 -14.80 22.22
C GLU A 314 -10.87 -13.77 22.32
N LYS A 315 -9.77 -14.15 22.95
CA LYS A 315 -8.55 -13.33 23.03
C LYS A 315 -7.62 -13.49 21.83
N GLY A 316 -8.03 -14.29 20.84
CA GLY A 316 -7.29 -14.49 19.61
C GLY A 316 -7.23 -13.25 18.75
N LEU A 317 -6.26 -13.21 17.84
CA LEU A 317 -6.06 -12.08 16.93
C LEU A 317 -6.85 -12.27 15.64
N HIS A 318 -7.41 -11.19 15.10
CA HIS A 318 -7.90 -11.20 13.72
C HIS A 318 -6.76 -11.04 12.71
N ILE A 319 -7.00 -11.35 11.45
CA ILE A 319 -5.98 -11.39 10.40
C ILE A 319 -5.21 -10.07 10.23
N GLY A 320 -5.86 -8.93 10.42
CA GLY A 320 -5.20 -7.62 10.37
C GLY A 320 -4.17 -7.47 11.50
N GLN A 321 -4.55 -7.77 12.75
CA GLN A 321 -3.66 -7.67 13.90
C GLN A 321 -2.44 -8.59 13.79
N ILE A 322 -2.64 -9.85 13.37
CA ILE A 322 -1.51 -10.77 13.22
C ILE A 322 -0.57 -10.35 12.07
N SER A 323 -1.12 -9.73 11.03
CA SER A 323 -0.33 -9.20 9.91
C SER A 323 0.50 -7.96 10.29
N ASP A 324 0.10 -7.21 11.31
CA ASP A 324 0.83 -6.05 11.85
C ASP A 324 1.94 -6.42 12.81
N LEU A 325 1.96 -7.68 13.28
CA LEU A 325 3.08 -8.15 14.09
C LEU A 325 4.35 -8.23 13.26
N SER A 326 5.49 -8.02 13.93
CA SER A 326 6.78 -8.35 13.33
C SER A 326 6.82 -9.85 12.99
N ILE A 327 7.58 -10.23 11.97
CA ILE A 327 7.74 -11.65 11.58
C ILE A 327 8.20 -12.50 12.78
N GLU A 328 9.08 -11.94 13.63
CA GLU A 328 9.53 -12.59 14.85
C GLU A 328 8.38 -12.83 15.84
N ASP A 329 7.55 -11.81 16.10
CA ASP A 329 6.44 -11.93 17.04
C ASP A 329 5.28 -12.75 16.46
N HIS A 330 5.09 -12.70 15.13
CA HIS A 330 4.14 -13.56 14.44
C HIS A 330 4.50 -15.06 14.63
N LEU A 331 5.79 -15.41 14.52
CA LEU A 331 6.27 -16.77 14.79
C LEU A 331 6.00 -17.20 16.23
N LYS A 332 6.18 -16.31 17.22
CA LYS A 332 5.87 -16.60 18.64
C LYS A 332 4.38 -16.85 18.82
N VAL A 333 3.52 -15.97 18.27
CA VAL A 333 2.07 -16.12 18.35
C VAL A 333 1.59 -17.43 17.73
N ILE A 334 2.13 -17.83 16.56
CA ILE A 334 1.80 -19.12 15.93
C ILE A 334 2.26 -20.29 16.81
N ALA A 335 3.40 -20.20 17.48
CA ALA A 335 3.90 -21.26 18.35
C ALA A 335 3.02 -21.45 19.60
N ASP A 336 2.46 -20.35 20.13
CA ASP A 336 1.66 -20.33 21.36
C ASP A 336 0.15 -20.43 21.10
N LEU A 337 -0.27 -20.66 19.83
CA LEU A 337 -1.66 -20.68 19.42
C LEU A 337 -2.41 -21.84 20.08
N LYS A 338 -3.47 -21.50 20.83
CA LYS A 338 -4.33 -22.49 21.50
C LYS A 338 -5.45 -22.89 20.57
N LEU A 339 -5.45 -24.14 20.14
CA LEU A 339 -6.46 -24.72 19.28
C LEU A 339 -7.07 -25.94 19.97
N THR A 340 -8.32 -26.26 19.65
CA THR A 340 -8.93 -27.54 20.02
C THR A 340 -8.30 -28.67 19.21
N GLN A 341 -8.48 -29.91 19.62
CA GLN A 341 -7.92 -31.09 18.94
C GLN A 341 -8.35 -31.19 17.46
N ASN A 342 -9.59 -30.84 17.16
CA ASN A 342 -10.12 -30.83 15.80
C ASN A 342 -9.49 -29.68 14.97
N GLU A 343 -9.45 -28.46 15.53
CA GLU A 343 -8.82 -27.31 14.87
C GLU A 343 -7.34 -27.55 14.62
N GLU A 344 -6.62 -28.18 15.57
CA GLU A 344 -5.21 -28.51 15.41
C GLU A 344 -4.98 -29.46 14.23
N THR A 345 -5.85 -30.45 14.07
CA THR A 345 -5.75 -31.43 12.96
C THR A 345 -5.88 -30.71 11.61
N ILE A 346 -6.83 -29.77 11.51
CA ILE A 346 -7.08 -28.98 10.29
C ILE A 346 -5.95 -27.95 10.07
N ALA A 347 -5.52 -27.28 11.13
CA ALA A 347 -4.56 -26.17 11.04
C ALA A 347 -3.12 -26.62 10.83
N ARG A 348 -2.75 -27.82 11.29
CA ARG A 348 -1.36 -28.34 11.30
C ARG A 348 -0.62 -28.19 9.95
N PRO A 349 -1.17 -28.65 8.81
CA PRO A 349 -0.49 -28.48 7.52
C PRO A 349 -0.35 -27.02 7.11
N ILE A 350 -1.36 -26.19 7.41
CA ILE A 350 -1.37 -24.75 7.10
C ILE A 350 -0.32 -24.02 7.95
N LEU A 351 -0.32 -24.27 9.26
CA LEU A 351 0.63 -23.66 10.20
C LEU A 351 2.07 -24.05 9.91
N LYS A 352 2.30 -25.30 9.47
CA LYS A 352 3.64 -25.73 9.04
C LYS A 352 4.15 -24.88 7.89
N GLU A 353 3.35 -24.71 6.84
CA GLU A 353 3.71 -23.92 5.65
C GLU A 353 3.94 -22.45 6.00
N VAL A 354 3.04 -21.85 6.80
CA VAL A 354 3.19 -20.46 7.27
C VAL A 354 4.45 -20.30 8.10
N LYS A 355 4.71 -21.22 9.03
CA LYS A 355 5.90 -21.19 9.89
C LYS A 355 7.19 -21.32 9.08
N ASP A 356 7.22 -22.23 8.10
CA ASP A 356 8.39 -22.43 7.26
C ASP A 356 8.73 -21.16 6.47
N ARG A 357 7.73 -20.50 5.85
CA ARG A 357 7.91 -19.23 5.13
C ARG A 357 8.32 -18.06 6.02
N LEU A 358 7.69 -17.91 7.18
CA LEU A 358 8.05 -16.85 8.13
C LEU A 358 9.43 -17.07 8.74
N SER A 359 9.79 -18.32 9.08
CA SER A 359 11.12 -18.67 9.57
C SER A 359 12.19 -18.33 8.55
N PHE A 360 11.87 -18.52 7.27
CA PHE A 360 12.79 -18.16 6.22
C PHE A 360 12.99 -16.63 6.14
N LEU A 361 11.93 -15.83 6.15
CA LEU A 361 12.02 -14.37 6.21
C LEU A 361 12.84 -13.91 7.43
N ASN A 362 12.64 -14.54 8.56
CA ASN A 362 13.42 -14.29 9.77
C ASN A 362 14.93 -14.59 9.57
N ASN A 363 15.25 -15.69 8.90
CA ASN A 363 16.63 -16.12 8.66
C ASN A 363 17.39 -15.23 7.67
N VAL A 364 16.69 -14.58 6.72
CA VAL A 364 17.31 -13.61 5.81
C VAL A 364 17.38 -12.19 6.42
N GLY A 365 17.18 -12.06 7.74
CA GLY A 365 17.33 -10.78 8.46
C GLY A 365 16.14 -9.83 8.31
N LEU A 366 14.93 -10.33 7.99
CA LEU A 366 13.71 -9.56 7.86
C LEU A 366 12.76 -9.72 9.07
N SER A 367 13.28 -10.12 10.23
CA SER A 367 12.51 -10.39 11.46
C SER A 367 11.62 -9.22 11.91
N TYR A 368 12.04 -7.98 11.64
CA TYR A 368 11.39 -6.74 12.03
C TYR A 368 10.25 -6.29 11.09
N LEU A 369 10.16 -6.86 9.88
CA LEU A 369 9.09 -6.51 8.94
C LEU A 369 7.74 -7.05 9.41
N THR A 370 6.68 -6.35 9.00
CA THR A 370 5.30 -6.81 9.15
C THR A 370 4.74 -7.27 7.81
N LEU A 371 3.78 -8.19 7.82
CA LEU A 371 3.13 -8.64 6.59
C LEU A 371 2.20 -7.56 5.99
N SER A 372 1.73 -6.62 6.81
CA SER A 372 0.89 -5.49 6.40
C SER A 372 1.66 -4.40 5.65
N ARG A 373 3.00 -4.38 5.75
CA ARG A 373 3.83 -3.32 5.18
C ARG A 373 3.70 -3.25 3.66
N SER A 374 3.43 -2.06 3.14
CA SER A 374 3.32 -1.82 1.70
C SER A 374 4.64 -2.07 0.98
N ALA A 375 4.58 -2.78 -0.16
CA ALA A 375 5.76 -3.10 -0.97
C ALA A 375 6.49 -1.84 -1.50
N GLY A 376 5.79 -0.75 -1.73
CA GLY A 376 6.37 0.53 -2.15
C GLY A 376 7.27 1.20 -1.10
N THR A 377 7.15 0.81 0.18
CA THR A 377 7.96 1.34 1.28
C THR A 377 9.21 0.51 1.56
N LEU A 378 9.38 -0.63 0.87
CA LEU A 378 10.51 -1.52 1.05
C LEU A 378 11.76 -0.94 0.39
N SER A 379 12.89 -1.07 1.06
CA SER A 379 14.19 -0.80 0.43
C SER A 379 14.52 -1.86 -0.65
N GLY A 380 15.44 -1.55 -1.56
CA GLY A 380 15.88 -2.49 -2.58
C GLY A 380 16.36 -3.82 -2.00
N GLY A 381 17.17 -3.78 -0.95
CA GLY A 381 17.65 -4.97 -0.27
C GLY A 381 16.54 -5.77 0.45
N GLU A 382 15.54 -5.11 1.06
CA GLU A 382 14.37 -5.79 1.65
C GLU A 382 13.55 -6.52 0.57
N SER A 383 13.27 -5.84 -0.54
CA SER A 383 12.54 -6.43 -1.68
C SER A 383 13.25 -7.64 -2.27
N GLN A 384 14.57 -7.55 -2.43
CA GLN A 384 15.38 -8.65 -2.96
C GLN A 384 15.37 -9.86 -2.02
N ARG A 385 15.50 -9.64 -0.71
CA ARG A 385 15.43 -10.71 0.29
C ARG A 385 14.06 -11.38 0.39
N ILE A 386 12.97 -10.61 0.22
CA ILE A 386 11.62 -11.19 0.13
C ILE A 386 11.50 -12.09 -1.11
N ARG A 387 12.03 -11.67 -2.27
CA ARG A 387 12.07 -12.52 -3.47
C ARG A 387 12.90 -13.78 -3.24
N LEU A 388 14.05 -13.64 -2.60
CA LEU A 388 14.88 -14.76 -2.22
C LEU A 388 14.11 -15.73 -1.30
N ALA A 389 13.39 -15.20 -0.30
CA ALA A 389 12.56 -15.95 0.62
C ALA A 389 11.50 -16.80 -0.07
N THR A 390 10.81 -16.23 -1.08
CA THR A 390 9.76 -16.95 -1.81
C THR A 390 10.33 -18.12 -2.65
N GLN A 391 11.54 -18.00 -3.16
CA GLN A 391 12.16 -19.04 -3.97
C GLN A 391 12.73 -20.19 -3.12
N ILE A 392 13.30 -19.88 -1.96
CA ILE A 392 13.94 -20.87 -1.09
C ILE A 392 12.92 -21.69 -0.28
N GLY A 393 11.78 -21.08 0.07
CA GLY A 393 10.72 -21.78 0.81
C GLY A 393 10.11 -22.99 0.08
N SER A 394 10.44 -23.17 -1.21
CA SER A 394 9.95 -24.29 -2.00
C SER A 394 10.63 -25.65 -1.72
N ASN A 395 11.74 -25.68 -0.93
CA ASN A 395 12.54 -26.88 -0.65
C ASN A 395 12.88 -27.72 -1.91
N LEU A 396 13.03 -27.06 -3.07
CA LEU A 396 13.39 -27.72 -4.32
C LEU A 396 14.84 -28.19 -4.28
N SER A 397 15.12 -29.31 -4.89
CA SER A 397 16.47 -29.87 -5.12
C SER A 397 16.78 -29.93 -6.61
N GLY A 398 18.08 -29.84 -6.97
CA GLY A 398 18.53 -29.89 -8.37
C GLY A 398 18.27 -28.62 -9.16
N VAL A 399 18.05 -27.48 -8.48
CA VAL A 399 17.79 -26.18 -9.08
C VAL A 399 19.07 -25.36 -9.16
N LEU A 400 19.22 -24.58 -10.23
CA LEU A 400 20.23 -23.53 -10.35
C LEU A 400 19.62 -22.18 -9.94
N TYR A 401 20.17 -21.58 -8.88
CA TYR A 401 19.83 -20.24 -8.42
C TYR A 401 20.90 -19.25 -8.86
N ILE A 402 20.48 -18.13 -9.44
CA ILE A 402 21.33 -17.01 -9.80
C ILE A 402 20.90 -15.80 -9.00
N LEU A 403 21.82 -15.27 -8.20
CA LEU A 403 21.58 -14.18 -7.27
C LEU A 403 22.54 -13.02 -7.59
N ASP A 404 22.00 -11.79 -7.61
CA ASP A 404 22.77 -10.58 -7.87
C ASP A 404 22.81 -9.72 -6.58
N GLU A 405 23.99 -9.58 -5.99
CA GLU A 405 24.27 -8.82 -4.77
C GLU A 405 23.27 -9.05 -3.60
N PRO A 406 23.00 -10.28 -3.18
CA PRO A 406 21.99 -10.54 -2.13
C PRO A 406 22.37 -9.95 -0.76
N SER A 407 23.62 -9.60 -0.51
CA SER A 407 24.11 -8.95 0.71
C SER A 407 23.87 -7.45 0.76
N ILE A 408 23.43 -6.83 -0.34
CA ILE A 408 23.28 -5.36 -0.43
C ILE A 408 22.42 -4.77 0.70
N GLY A 409 22.93 -3.76 1.39
CA GLY A 409 22.22 -3.08 2.49
C GLY A 409 22.11 -3.90 3.78
N LEU A 410 22.76 -5.06 3.88
CA LEU A 410 22.85 -5.80 5.12
C LEU A 410 23.90 -5.23 6.08
N HIS A 411 23.57 -5.35 7.36
CA HIS A 411 24.57 -5.22 8.42
C HIS A 411 25.37 -6.53 8.51
N GLN A 412 26.64 -6.48 8.92
CA GLN A 412 27.51 -7.64 9.03
C GLN A 412 26.86 -8.82 9.78
N ARG A 413 26.21 -8.54 10.92
CA ARG A 413 25.48 -9.56 11.69
C ARG A 413 24.40 -10.29 10.89
N ASP A 414 23.72 -9.58 9.97
CA ASP A 414 22.63 -10.17 9.19
C ASP A 414 23.18 -10.94 7.97
N ASN A 415 24.38 -10.57 7.51
CA ASN A 415 25.09 -11.25 6.42
C ASN A 415 25.44 -12.71 6.77
N ASP A 416 25.87 -12.97 8.01
CA ASP A 416 26.13 -14.34 8.50
C ASP A 416 24.91 -15.27 8.35
N ARG A 417 23.72 -14.73 8.64
CA ARG A 417 22.45 -15.49 8.49
C ARG A 417 22.11 -15.76 7.03
N LEU A 418 22.36 -14.79 6.15
CA LEU A 418 22.19 -14.96 4.71
C LEU A 418 23.11 -16.04 4.18
N ILE A 419 24.41 -15.98 4.51
CA ILE A 419 25.41 -16.98 4.10
C ILE A 419 25.01 -18.38 4.59
N ALA A 420 24.58 -18.51 5.85
CA ALA A 420 24.10 -19.78 6.39
C ALA A 420 22.89 -20.33 5.61
N SER A 421 21.97 -19.45 5.19
CA SER A 421 20.81 -19.82 4.38
C SER A 421 21.20 -20.28 2.97
N LEU A 422 22.14 -19.58 2.33
CA LEU A 422 22.68 -19.95 1.02
C LEU A 422 23.39 -21.32 1.07
N LYS A 423 24.20 -21.58 2.11
CA LYS A 423 24.84 -22.88 2.33
C LYS A 423 23.80 -23.98 2.50
N LYS A 424 22.75 -23.76 3.30
CA LYS A 424 21.65 -24.71 3.46
C LYS A 424 20.99 -25.07 2.12
N MET A 425 20.78 -24.09 1.23
CA MET A 425 20.25 -24.36 -0.11
C MET A 425 21.18 -25.25 -0.93
N ARG A 426 22.49 -24.96 -0.92
CA ARG A 426 23.50 -25.77 -1.56
C ARG A 426 23.45 -27.21 -1.05
N ASP A 427 23.40 -27.37 0.25
CA ASP A 427 23.42 -28.68 0.93
C ASP A 427 22.16 -29.53 0.64
N LEU A 428 21.07 -28.91 0.18
CA LEU A 428 19.88 -29.58 -0.37
C LEU A 428 20.08 -30.11 -1.81
N GLY A 429 21.30 -30.02 -2.39
CA GLY A 429 21.62 -30.48 -3.73
C GLY A 429 21.37 -29.45 -4.84
N ASN A 430 21.31 -28.16 -4.50
CA ASN A 430 21.17 -27.07 -5.47
C ASN A 430 22.55 -26.48 -5.86
N THR A 431 22.57 -25.80 -6.99
CA THR A 431 23.73 -25.00 -7.43
C THR A 431 23.36 -23.52 -7.28
N LEU A 432 24.27 -22.73 -6.69
CA LEU A 432 24.12 -21.30 -6.53
C LEU A 432 25.24 -20.56 -7.25
N ILE A 433 24.86 -19.60 -8.09
CA ILE A 433 25.77 -18.61 -8.69
C ILE A 433 25.39 -17.25 -8.08
N VAL A 434 26.36 -16.63 -7.41
CA VAL A 434 26.15 -15.37 -6.70
C VAL A 434 27.10 -14.34 -7.21
N VAL A 435 26.59 -13.21 -7.71
CA VAL A 435 27.40 -12.02 -7.99
C VAL A 435 27.53 -11.27 -6.67
N GLU A 436 28.75 -11.05 -6.18
CA GLU A 436 28.98 -10.47 -4.86
C GLU A 436 30.23 -9.60 -4.79
N HIS A 437 30.16 -8.63 -3.85
CA HIS A 437 31.25 -7.73 -3.50
C HIS A 437 31.63 -7.84 -2.02
N ASP A 438 30.85 -8.57 -1.24
CA ASP A 438 31.08 -8.81 0.19
C ASP A 438 32.19 -9.83 0.43
N GLU A 439 33.17 -9.44 1.27
CA GLU A 439 34.35 -10.26 1.53
C GLU A 439 34.02 -11.57 2.23
N ASP A 440 33.08 -11.57 3.19
CA ASP A 440 32.73 -12.77 3.95
C ASP A 440 32.01 -13.78 3.06
N THR A 441 31.10 -13.31 2.20
CA THR A 441 30.42 -14.17 1.22
C THR A 441 31.42 -14.78 0.24
N MET A 442 32.40 -13.99 -0.26
CA MET A 442 33.45 -14.50 -1.13
C MET A 442 34.34 -15.55 -0.44
N ARG A 443 34.66 -15.36 0.84
CA ARG A 443 35.49 -16.31 1.61
C ARG A 443 34.78 -17.63 1.88
N GLU A 444 33.45 -17.60 1.99
CA GLU A 444 32.62 -18.76 2.29
C GLU A 444 32.12 -19.52 1.04
N ALA A 445 32.41 -18.99 -0.16
CA ALA A 445 32.11 -19.66 -1.41
C ALA A 445 33.01 -20.86 -1.65
N ASP A 446 32.49 -21.91 -2.27
CA ASP A 446 33.30 -23.11 -2.65
C ASP A 446 34.22 -22.81 -3.82
N TYR A 447 33.81 -21.90 -4.72
CA TYR A 447 34.52 -21.53 -5.93
C TYR A 447 34.29 -20.04 -6.28
N LEU A 448 35.35 -19.32 -6.63
CA LEU A 448 35.30 -17.93 -7.09
C LEU A 448 35.70 -17.84 -8.55
N ILE A 449 35.04 -16.95 -9.28
CA ILE A 449 35.40 -16.51 -10.62
C ILE A 449 35.56 -14.98 -10.57
N ASP A 450 36.79 -14.49 -10.76
CA ASP A 450 37.11 -13.06 -10.74
C ASP A 450 37.15 -12.52 -12.16
N VAL A 451 36.28 -11.58 -12.47
CA VAL A 451 36.13 -10.97 -13.79
C VAL A 451 36.75 -9.58 -13.77
N GLY A 452 37.61 -9.30 -14.73
CA GLY A 452 38.35 -8.03 -14.83
C GLY A 452 39.11 -7.93 -16.15
N PRO A 453 40.33 -7.30 -16.17
CA PRO A 453 40.99 -6.61 -15.05
C PRO A 453 40.46 -5.21 -14.73
N GLY A 454 39.76 -4.57 -15.69
CA GLY A 454 39.17 -3.26 -15.54
C GLY A 454 37.66 -3.23 -15.79
N ALA A 455 37.14 -2.06 -16.16
CA ALA A 455 35.69 -1.90 -16.46
C ALA A 455 35.50 -1.53 -17.95
N GLY A 456 34.29 -1.80 -18.48
CA GLY A 456 33.95 -1.52 -19.87
C GLY A 456 34.84 -2.25 -20.85
N VAL A 457 35.41 -1.55 -21.79
CA VAL A 457 36.32 -2.10 -22.85
C VAL A 457 37.61 -2.72 -22.30
N PHE A 458 37.96 -2.44 -21.04
CA PHE A 458 39.15 -2.96 -20.34
C PHE A 458 38.82 -4.12 -19.41
N GLY A 459 37.60 -4.58 -19.42
CA GLY A 459 37.10 -5.70 -18.63
C GLY A 459 36.68 -6.89 -19.50
N GLY A 460 35.93 -7.79 -18.91
CA GLY A 460 35.32 -8.94 -19.61
C GLY A 460 36.22 -10.18 -19.72
N GLU A 461 37.35 -10.21 -19.00
CA GLU A 461 38.25 -11.37 -18.95
C GLU A 461 38.15 -12.09 -17.59
N ILE A 462 38.36 -13.40 -17.58
CA ILE A 462 38.51 -14.16 -16.34
C ILE A 462 39.96 -14.02 -15.88
N VAL A 463 40.18 -13.22 -14.83
CA VAL A 463 41.49 -12.94 -14.28
C VAL A 463 41.99 -14.05 -13.35
N ALA A 464 41.06 -14.63 -12.58
CA ALA A 464 41.34 -15.73 -11.68
C ALA A 464 40.09 -16.62 -11.51
N ALA A 465 40.31 -17.91 -11.32
CA ALA A 465 39.25 -18.87 -10.98
C ALA A 465 39.80 -19.94 -10.06
N GLY A 466 39.00 -20.41 -9.12
CA GLY A 466 39.36 -21.43 -8.15
C GLY A 466 38.77 -21.21 -6.76
N THR A 467 39.30 -21.89 -5.76
CA THR A 467 38.91 -21.65 -4.38
C THR A 467 39.28 -20.24 -3.92
N PRO A 468 38.62 -19.64 -2.92
CA PRO A 468 38.96 -18.32 -2.38
C PRO A 468 40.46 -18.18 -2.05
N LYS A 469 41.08 -19.25 -1.50
CA LYS A 469 42.50 -19.27 -1.19
C LYS A 469 43.40 -19.24 -2.44
N GLN A 470 42.97 -19.87 -3.54
CA GLN A 470 43.71 -19.83 -4.81
C GLN A 470 43.61 -18.43 -5.46
N VAL A 471 42.44 -17.84 -5.47
CA VAL A 471 42.22 -16.47 -6.00
C VAL A 471 43.02 -15.45 -5.17
N ALA A 472 43.04 -15.56 -3.84
CA ALA A 472 43.80 -14.67 -2.95
C ALA A 472 45.32 -14.72 -3.21
N ARG A 473 45.86 -15.83 -3.76
CA ARG A 473 47.25 -15.95 -4.14
C ARG A 473 47.60 -15.38 -5.51
N ASN A 474 46.60 -15.12 -6.34
CA ASN A 474 46.80 -14.61 -7.69
C ASN A 474 47.11 -13.11 -7.66
N SER A 475 48.33 -12.74 -8.01
CA SER A 475 48.79 -11.33 -8.00
C SER A 475 48.11 -10.45 -9.06
N LYS A 476 47.55 -11.06 -10.13
CA LYS A 476 46.84 -10.31 -11.18
C LYS A 476 45.43 -9.95 -10.77
N SER A 477 44.85 -10.69 -9.83
CA SER A 477 43.48 -10.49 -9.31
C SER A 477 43.49 -9.32 -8.31
N ILE A 478 42.74 -8.25 -8.61
CA ILE A 478 42.53 -7.13 -7.67
C ILE A 478 41.71 -7.66 -6.46
N THR A 479 40.67 -8.43 -6.69
CA THR A 479 39.89 -9.10 -5.65
C THR A 479 40.79 -9.96 -4.75
N GLY A 480 41.69 -10.74 -5.37
CA GLY A 480 42.65 -11.57 -4.62
C GLY A 480 43.62 -10.76 -3.77
N GLN A 481 44.02 -9.58 -4.24
CA GLN A 481 44.91 -8.66 -3.47
C GLN A 481 44.18 -8.14 -2.21
N TYR A 482 42.89 -7.83 -2.28
CA TYR A 482 42.08 -7.44 -1.12
C TYR A 482 41.85 -8.63 -0.18
N LEU A 483 41.43 -9.78 -0.70
CA LEU A 483 41.24 -11.00 0.10
C LEU A 483 42.50 -11.46 0.83
N SER A 484 43.70 -11.21 0.27
CA SER A 484 44.96 -11.54 0.90
C SER A 484 45.51 -10.48 1.85
N GLY A 485 44.87 -9.32 1.93
CA GLY A 485 45.32 -8.16 2.71
C GLY A 485 46.53 -7.40 2.10
N LYS A 486 47.01 -7.77 0.89
CA LYS A 486 48.05 -7.03 0.18
C LYS A 486 47.56 -5.63 -0.22
N ARG A 487 46.30 -5.48 -0.45
CA ARG A 487 45.63 -4.19 -0.66
C ARG A 487 44.56 -4.01 0.42
N ALA A 488 44.47 -2.80 0.95
CA ALA A 488 43.46 -2.42 1.92
C ALA A 488 43.09 -0.95 1.75
N ILE A 489 41.88 -0.58 2.12
CA ILE A 489 41.49 0.82 2.22
C ILE A 489 42.09 1.37 3.52
N PRO A 490 43.00 2.39 3.47
CA PRO A 490 43.64 2.89 4.66
C PRO A 490 42.62 3.58 5.60
N VAL A 491 42.67 3.22 6.86
CA VAL A 491 41.91 3.90 7.90
C VAL A 491 42.64 5.19 8.28
N PRO A 492 42.03 6.38 8.17
CA PRO A 492 42.68 7.63 8.54
C PRO A 492 43.06 7.63 10.03
N THR A 493 44.33 7.96 10.33
CA THR A 493 44.82 8.10 11.69
C THR A 493 44.34 9.38 12.35
N GLU A 494 44.16 10.45 11.56
CA GLU A 494 43.64 11.73 12.02
C GLU A 494 42.23 11.97 11.44
N ARG A 495 41.33 12.46 12.28
CA ARG A 495 39.97 12.84 11.89
C ARG A 495 39.80 14.34 11.83
N ARG A 496 39.02 14.84 10.86
CA ARG A 496 38.70 16.28 10.77
C ARG A 496 38.03 16.77 12.03
N VAL A 497 38.50 17.90 12.56
CA VAL A 497 37.90 18.54 13.75
C VAL A 497 36.49 19.09 13.45
N GLY A 498 36.25 19.50 12.17
CA GLY A 498 35.01 20.17 11.77
C GLY A 498 35.02 21.65 12.09
N ASN A 499 33.90 22.33 11.92
CA ASN A 499 33.80 23.79 12.11
C ASN A 499 33.10 24.17 13.46
N GLY A 500 32.85 23.20 14.33
CA GLY A 500 32.18 23.39 15.62
C GLY A 500 30.66 23.60 15.52
N ARG A 501 30.09 23.65 14.31
CA ARG A 501 28.64 23.79 14.08
C ARG A 501 28.01 22.45 13.87
N PHE A 502 26.71 22.31 14.18
CA PHE A 502 25.95 21.06 13.97
C PHE A 502 24.48 21.35 13.76
N ILE A 503 23.81 20.42 13.08
CA ILE A 503 22.36 20.30 13.09
C ILE A 503 22.01 19.43 14.30
N GLU A 504 21.11 19.89 15.14
CA GLU A 504 20.56 19.09 16.25
C GLU A 504 19.09 18.82 15.98
N LEU A 505 18.73 17.56 15.87
CA LEU A 505 17.36 17.07 15.73
C LEU A 505 16.95 16.44 17.08
N THR A 506 15.94 16.98 17.71
CA THR A 506 15.48 16.54 19.04
C THR A 506 14.09 15.94 18.96
N GLY A 507 13.88 14.86 19.71
CA GLY A 507 12.57 14.27 19.88
C GLY A 507 12.06 13.52 18.66
N ALA A 508 12.93 12.92 17.86
CA ALA A 508 12.56 12.08 16.74
C ALA A 508 11.80 10.83 17.21
N ALA A 509 10.52 10.69 16.82
CA ALA A 509 9.61 9.66 17.33
C ALA A 509 8.77 9.00 16.22
N GLU A 510 9.21 9.06 14.99
CA GLU A 510 8.54 8.41 13.87
C GLU A 510 8.88 6.92 13.81
N ASN A 511 7.91 6.08 13.48
CA ASN A 511 8.02 4.62 13.42
C ASN A 511 8.60 4.03 14.73
N ASN A 512 9.77 3.37 14.64
CA ASN A 512 10.43 2.72 15.80
C ASN A 512 11.36 3.64 16.59
N LEU A 513 11.48 4.92 16.25
CA LEU A 513 12.32 5.87 16.98
C LEU A 513 11.70 6.24 18.32
N LYS A 514 12.50 6.23 19.37
CA LYS A 514 12.07 6.42 20.78
C LYS A 514 12.56 7.76 21.32
N ASP A 515 11.95 8.87 20.85
CA ASP A 515 12.28 10.24 21.29
C ASP A 515 13.79 10.55 21.17
N VAL A 516 14.38 10.22 20.02
CA VAL A 516 15.83 10.25 19.77
C VAL A 516 16.30 11.69 19.55
N THR A 517 17.39 12.06 20.21
CA THR A 517 18.14 13.28 19.89
C THR A 517 19.41 12.92 19.14
N ALA A 518 19.60 13.53 17.95
CA ALA A 518 20.78 13.28 17.09
C ALA A 518 21.45 14.60 16.69
N ARG A 519 22.79 14.62 16.79
CA ARG A 519 23.64 15.72 16.36
C ARG A 519 24.44 15.35 15.13
N PHE A 520 24.37 16.19 14.11
CA PHE A 520 25.08 16.03 12.83
C PHE A 520 26.12 17.16 12.71
N PRO A 521 27.39 16.90 13.05
CA PRO A 521 28.45 17.93 13.02
C PRO A 521 28.76 18.35 11.57
N LEU A 522 28.71 19.64 11.30
CA LEU A 522 28.93 20.19 9.96
C LEU A 522 30.41 20.22 9.57
N GLY A 523 30.67 20.22 8.27
CA GLY A 523 32.04 20.19 7.72
C GLY A 523 32.75 18.83 7.87
N LYS A 524 31.97 17.75 8.14
CA LYS A 524 32.49 16.38 8.30
C LYS A 524 31.78 15.41 7.36
N PHE A 525 32.45 14.30 7.09
CA PHE A 525 31.78 13.10 6.52
C PHE A 525 31.15 12.29 7.63
N ILE A 526 29.83 12.15 7.61
CA ILE A 526 29.04 11.49 8.65
C ILE A 526 28.45 10.21 8.06
N ALA A 527 28.70 9.08 8.72
CA ALA A 527 28.07 7.80 8.40
C ALA A 527 27.03 7.46 9.49
N VAL A 528 25.79 7.18 9.07
CA VAL A 528 24.73 6.68 9.95
C VAL A 528 24.64 5.17 9.77
N THR A 529 25.01 4.41 10.81
CA THR A 529 25.13 2.95 10.79
C THR A 529 24.20 2.28 11.76
N GLY A 530 24.07 0.97 11.68
CA GLY A 530 23.24 0.13 12.56
C GLY A 530 22.61 -1.04 11.80
N VAL A 531 22.06 -1.99 12.54
CA VAL A 531 21.42 -3.20 11.98
C VAL A 531 20.23 -2.84 11.07
N SER A 532 19.86 -3.77 10.19
CA SER A 532 18.68 -3.60 9.33
C SER A 532 17.44 -3.34 10.20
N GLY A 533 16.56 -2.40 9.78
CA GLY A 533 15.35 -2.04 10.54
C GLY A 533 15.60 -1.19 11.81
N SER A 534 16.82 -0.75 12.13
CA SER A 534 17.11 0.05 13.34
C SER A 534 16.58 1.49 13.31
N GLY A 535 16.01 1.97 12.20
CA GLY A 535 15.44 3.32 12.08
C GLY A 535 16.36 4.34 11.39
N LYS A 536 17.49 3.92 10.79
CA LYS A 536 18.42 4.82 10.07
C LYS A 536 17.72 5.67 9.00
N SER A 537 16.97 5.01 8.11
CA SER A 537 16.23 5.69 7.05
C SER A 537 15.10 6.55 7.58
N THR A 538 14.46 6.15 8.68
CA THR A 538 13.46 6.96 9.37
C THR A 538 14.07 8.25 9.90
N LEU A 539 15.19 8.16 10.60
CA LEU A 539 15.88 9.33 11.16
C LEU A 539 16.38 10.28 10.05
N VAL A 540 17.04 9.73 9.02
CA VAL A 540 17.70 10.54 7.99
C VAL A 540 16.73 10.94 6.88
N ASN A 541 16.02 9.98 6.27
CA ASN A 541 15.21 10.26 5.08
C ASN A 541 13.81 10.77 5.45
N SER A 542 13.14 10.14 6.43
CA SER A 542 11.76 10.52 6.76
C SER A 542 11.68 11.79 7.62
N ILE A 543 12.68 12.07 8.48
CA ILE A 543 12.66 13.25 9.34
C ILE A 543 13.66 14.30 8.87
N LEU A 544 14.97 14.06 8.99
CA LEU A 544 16.00 15.08 8.75
C LEU A 544 15.92 15.65 7.34
N LYS A 545 15.97 14.79 6.31
CA LYS A 545 15.91 15.18 4.90
C LYS A 545 14.65 15.99 4.60
N LYS A 546 13.47 15.49 4.97
CA LYS A 546 12.19 16.16 4.68
C LYS A 546 12.07 17.49 5.40
N THR A 547 12.52 17.57 6.67
CA THR A 547 12.55 18.83 7.43
C THR A 547 13.46 19.86 6.78
N LEU A 548 14.67 19.46 6.37
CA LEU A 548 15.61 20.35 5.69
C LEU A 548 15.10 20.77 4.31
N ALA A 549 14.53 19.83 3.55
CA ALA A 549 13.92 20.12 2.24
C ALA A 549 12.77 21.13 2.35
N GLN A 550 11.93 21.00 3.37
CA GLN A 550 10.85 21.95 3.64
C GLN A 550 11.39 23.34 3.97
N LYS A 551 12.41 23.42 4.82
CA LYS A 551 12.98 24.72 5.25
C LYS A 551 13.87 25.41 4.20
N LEU A 552 14.63 24.63 3.43
CA LEU A 552 15.63 25.17 2.48
C LEU A 552 15.12 25.20 1.03
N ASN A 553 14.38 24.17 0.61
CA ASN A 553 13.98 23.98 -0.80
C ASN A 553 12.50 24.24 -1.04
N ARG A 554 11.73 24.65 -0.02
CA ARG A 554 10.26 24.82 -0.09
C ARG A 554 9.52 23.57 -0.59
N ASN A 555 10.03 22.38 -0.24
CA ASN A 555 9.37 21.12 -0.56
C ASN A 555 8.14 20.95 0.33
N SER A 556 7.04 20.38 -0.23
CA SER A 556 5.77 20.20 0.44
C SER A 556 5.65 18.89 1.23
N GLU A 557 6.66 18.00 1.17
CA GLU A 557 6.61 16.73 1.87
C GLU A 557 6.63 16.89 3.38
N LYS A 558 5.63 16.32 4.07
CA LYS A 558 5.55 16.35 5.53
C LYS A 558 6.64 15.47 6.16
N PRO A 559 7.46 16.01 7.07
CA PRO A 559 8.44 15.22 7.81
C PRO A 559 7.76 14.31 8.84
N GLY A 560 8.43 13.20 9.20
CA GLY A 560 8.00 12.35 10.31
C GLY A 560 8.07 13.09 11.66
N LYS A 561 7.51 12.48 12.70
CA LYS A 561 7.35 13.10 14.04
C LYS A 561 8.68 13.44 14.70
N TYR A 562 8.85 14.69 15.08
CA TYR A 562 9.98 15.19 15.88
C TYR A 562 9.55 16.43 16.68
N LYS A 563 10.35 16.86 17.67
CA LYS A 563 10.04 18.04 18.49
C LYS A 563 10.64 19.31 17.88
N THR A 564 11.97 19.35 17.75
CA THR A 564 12.66 20.55 17.25
C THR A 564 13.87 20.19 16.39
N ILE A 565 14.25 21.12 15.51
CA ILE A 565 15.50 21.09 14.76
C ILE A 565 16.17 22.47 14.84
N SER A 566 17.47 22.50 15.14
CA SER A 566 18.30 23.71 15.18
C SER A 566 19.54 23.57 14.30
N GLY A 567 20.21 24.69 13.99
CA GLY A 567 21.42 24.73 13.17
C GLY A 567 21.16 24.71 11.66
N VAL A 568 19.91 24.82 11.21
CA VAL A 568 19.53 24.84 9.79
C VAL A 568 20.07 26.08 9.08
N GLU A 569 20.20 27.19 9.80
CA GLU A 569 20.76 28.47 9.33
C GLU A 569 22.23 28.38 8.87
N HIS A 570 22.89 27.27 9.16
CA HIS A 570 24.26 27.01 8.75
C HIS A 570 24.38 26.24 7.43
N ILE A 571 23.25 26.00 6.75
CA ILE A 571 23.17 25.24 5.50
C ILE A 571 22.47 26.09 4.45
N ASP A 572 23.11 26.27 3.32
CA ASP A 572 22.56 27.03 2.20
C ASP A 572 21.65 26.20 1.31
N ARG A 573 21.96 24.90 1.14
CA ARG A 573 21.24 24.04 0.20
C ARG A 573 21.32 22.57 0.60
N LEU A 574 20.22 21.83 0.38
CA LEU A 574 20.16 20.39 0.47
C LEU A 574 20.21 19.77 -0.94
N ILE A 575 21.14 18.82 -1.13
CA ILE A 575 21.19 17.96 -2.31
C ILE A 575 20.91 16.52 -1.83
N ASP A 576 19.90 15.90 -2.40
CA ASP A 576 19.51 14.52 -2.11
C ASP A 576 19.91 13.62 -3.28
N ILE A 577 20.57 12.51 -2.96
CA ILE A 577 20.96 11.47 -3.92
C ILE A 577 20.47 10.14 -3.36
N ASP A 578 19.56 9.53 -4.06
CA ASP A 578 18.97 8.24 -3.70
C ASP A 578 19.34 7.12 -4.71
N GLN A 579 18.82 5.93 -4.49
CA GLN A 579 19.01 4.76 -5.37
C GLN A 579 17.97 4.69 -6.50
N SER A 580 17.16 5.73 -6.70
CA SER A 580 16.15 5.74 -7.76
C SER A 580 16.81 5.71 -9.14
N PRO A 581 16.23 5.01 -10.12
CA PRO A 581 16.72 5.07 -11.49
C PRO A 581 16.72 6.49 -12.03
N ILE A 582 17.77 6.88 -12.72
CA ILE A 582 17.91 8.22 -13.35
C ILE A 582 16.90 8.50 -14.47
N GLY A 583 16.06 7.53 -14.78
CA GLY A 583 14.93 7.61 -15.71
C GLY A 583 14.35 6.25 -15.99
N ARG A 584 13.04 6.23 -16.32
CA ARG A 584 12.29 5.00 -16.59
C ARG A 584 11.94 4.82 -18.06
N THR A 585 12.35 5.76 -18.92
CA THR A 585 12.05 5.70 -20.36
C THR A 585 13.29 5.33 -21.16
N PRO A 586 13.16 4.72 -22.33
CA PRO A 586 14.29 4.44 -23.23
C PRO A 586 15.08 5.70 -23.64
N ARG A 587 14.51 6.89 -23.47
CA ARG A 587 15.12 8.19 -23.78
C ARG A 587 16.07 8.69 -22.70
N SER A 588 15.96 8.16 -21.49
CA SER A 588 16.82 8.55 -20.37
C SER A 588 18.17 7.87 -20.50
N ASN A 589 19.23 8.66 -20.50
CA ASN A 589 20.62 8.20 -20.54
C ASN A 589 21.52 9.12 -19.72
N PRO A 590 22.75 8.71 -19.38
CA PRO A 590 23.66 9.52 -18.58
C PRO A 590 23.96 10.90 -19.18
N ALA A 591 24.09 11.02 -20.50
CA ALA A 591 24.39 12.28 -21.16
C ALA A 591 23.25 13.31 -21.04
N THR A 592 21.99 12.85 -21.14
CA THR A 592 20.83 13.74 -20.94
C THR A 592 20.66 14.11 -19.48
N TYR A 593 20.92 13.19 -18.55
CA TYR A 593 20.78 13.43 -17.12
C TYR A 593 21.81 14.43 -16.61
N THR A 594 23.07 14.34 -17.06
CA THR A 594 24.16 15.25 -16.67
C THR A 594 24.10 16.60 -17.38
N GLY A 595 23.23 16.75 -18.39
CA GLY A 595 23.14 17.97 -19.21
C GLY A 595 24.21 18.08 -20.31
N VAL A 596 25.24 17.23 -20.32
CA VAL A 596 26.35 17.26 -21.28
C VAL A 596 25.85 17.10 -22.72
N PHE A 597 24.70 16.45 -22.91
CA PHE A 597 24.10 16.27 -24.22
C PHE A 597 23.65 17.60 -24.87
N ASP A 598 23.37 18.62 -24.06
CA ASP A 598 23.04 19.96 -24.55
C ASP A 598 24.26 20.63 -25.21
N ASP A 599 25.44 20.48 -24.61
CA ASP A 599 26.70 20.99 -25.17
C ASP A 599 27.08 20.22 -26.46
N ILE A 600 26.87 18.89 -26.45
CA ILE A 600 27.09 18.06 -27.66
C ILE A 600 26.21 18.52 -28.81
N ARG A 601 24.94 18.78 -28.56
CA ARG A 601 24.01 19.27 -29.60
C ARG A 601 24.36 20.63 -30.13
N ASP A 602 24.84 21.52 -29.27
CA ASP A 602 25.34 22.83 -29.66
C ASP A 602 26.59 22.70 -30.54
N LEU A 603 27.51 21.82 -30.18
CA LEU A 603 28.71 21.54 -30.95
C LEU A 603 28.36 21.03 -32.36
N PHE A 604 27.45 20.07 -32.48
CA PHE A 604 27.00 19.55 -33.77
C PHE A 604 26.29 20.63 -34.62
N ALA A 605 25.49 21.49 -34.01
CA ALA A 605 24.84 22.60 -34.70
C ALA A 605 25.83 23.64 -35.25
N GLN A 606 27.04 23.71 -34.67
CA GLN A 606 28.10 24.62 -35.13
C GLN A 606 28.98 24.04 -36.24
N THR A 607 28.86 22.78 -36.59
CA THR A 607 29.62 22.17 -37.68
C THR A 607 29.31 22.84 -39.04
N ASN A 608 30.24 22.82 -39.97
CA ASN A 608 30.04 23.39 -41.30
C ASN A 608 28.87 22.70 -42.04
N GLU A 609 28.80 21.38 -41.93
CA GLU A 609 27.72 20.59 -42.57
C GLU A 609 26.34 20.96 -42.02
N ALA A 610 26.21 21.13 -40.70
CA ALA A 610 24.96 21.55 -40.09
C ALA A 610 24.53 22.97 -40.52
N LYS A 611 25.49 23.90 -40.57
CA LYS A 611 25.25 25.29 -41.03
C LYS A 611 24.80 25.35 -42.49
N ILE A 612 25.46 24.59 -43.38
CA ILE A 612 25.09 24.53 -44.79
C ILE A 612 23.66 24.00 -44.96
N ARG A 613 23.26 23.03 -44.13
CA ARG A 613 21.90 22.41 -44.16
C ARG A 613 20.85 23.21 -43.35
N GLY A 614 21.26 24.30 -42.70
CA GLY A 614 20.38 25.10 -41.82
C GLY A 614 19.92 24.37 -40.56
N TYR A 615 20.67 23.38 -40.08
CA TYR A 615 20.33 22.58 -38.92
C TYR A 615 20.67 23.32 -37.63
N LYS A 616 19.66 23.50 -36.78
CA LYS A 616 19.80 24.11 -35.46
C LYS A 616 19.94 23.02 -34.38
N LYS A 617 20.27 23.40 -33.13
CA LYS A 617 20.38 22.52 -31.95
C LYS A 617 19.25 21.48 -31.79
N GLY A 618 18.00 21.89 -32.11
CA GLY A 618 16.83 20.98 -32.04
C GLY A 618 16.91 19.79 -32.99
N ARG A 619 17.60 19.92 -34.15
CA ARG A 619 17.81 18.83 -35.12
C ARG A 619 18.61 17.67 -34.54
N PHE A 620 19.49 17.93 -33.60
CA PHE A 620 20.35 16.96 -32.93
C PHE A 620 19.74 16.42 -31.65
N SER A 621 18.42 16.58 -31.44
CA SER A 621 17.67 16.01 -30.33
C SER A 621 16.84 14.82 -30.80
N PHE A 622 17.00 13.66 -30.18
CA PHE A 622 16.15 12.48 -30.44
C PHE A 622 14.73 12.62 -29.84
N ASN A 623 14.45 13.69 -29.09
CA ASN A 623 13.12 13.99 -28.54
C ASN A 623 12.28 14.89 -29.46
N VAL A 624 12.90 15.58 -30.42
CA VAL A 624 12.25 16.60 -31.26
C VAL A 624 12.03 16.06 -32.67
N LYS A 625 10.84 16.32 -33.22
CA LYS A 625 10.53 16.01 -34.62
C LYS A 625 11.53 16.69 -35.59
N GLY A 626 11.83 16.02 -36.68
CA GLY A 626 12.76 16.49 -37.71
C GLY A 626 14.16 15.90 -37.60
N GLY A 627 14.69 15.68 -36.38
CA GLY A 627 16.01 15.04 -36.18
C GLY A 627 15.93 13.58 -35.75
N ARG A 628 14.87 13.22 -35.04
CA ARG A 628 14.65 11.86 -34.54
C ARG A 628 14.19 10.89 -35.62
N CYS A 629 14.39 9.61 -35.38
CA CYS A 629 13.75 8.56 -36.15
C CYS A 629 12.24 8.57 -35.83
N GLU A 630 11.41 8.78 -36.83
CA GLU A 630 9.95 8.85 -36.62
C GLU A 630 9.33 7.45 -36.43
N ALA A 631 9.95 6.38 -36.91
CA ALA A 631 9.43 5.01 -36.71
C ALA A 631 9.43 4.57 -35.25
N CYS A 632 10.46 4.96 -34.47
CA CYS A 632 10.52 4.69 -33.04
C CYS A 632 10.33 5.96 -32.19
N SER A 633 10.00 7.09 -32.80
CA SER A 633 9.86 8.38 -32.13
C SER A 633 11.08 8.81 -31.32
N GLY A 634 12.29 8.32 -31.68
CA GLY A 634 13.55 8.59 -30.99
C GLY A 634 13.92 7.63 -29.85
N ASP A 635 13.13 6.60 -29.61
CA ASP A 635 13.39 5.61 -28.54
C ASP A 635 14.53 4.63 -28.92
N GLY A 636 14.78 4.43 -30.20
CA GLY A 636 15.74 3.47 -30.72
C GLY A 636 15.25 2.02 -30.69
N ILE A 637 14.20 1.77 -29.93
CA ILE A 637 13.54 0.47 -29.75
C ILE A 637 12.04 0.61 -29.99
N ILE A 638 11.39 -0.47 -30.35
CA ILE A 638 9.93 -0.58 -30.48
C ILE A 638 9.43 -1.50 -29.38
N LYS A 639 8.48 -1.01 -28.60
CA LYS A 639 7.78 -1.78 -27.57
C LYS A 639 6.65 -2.56 -28.22
N ILE A 640 6.66 -3.88 -28.08
CA ILE A 640 5.57 -4.76 -28.48
C ILE A 640 4.81 -5.13 -27.23
N GLU A 641 3.61 -4.60 -27.06
CA GLU A 641 2.74 -4.89 -25.92
C GLU A 641 2.10 -6.26 -26.08
N MET A 642 2.27 -7.13 -25.09
CA MET A 642 1.73 -8.47 -25.04
C MET A 642 0.75 -8.57 -23.87
N HIS A 643 -0.56 -8.63 -24.12
CA HIS A 643 -1.63 -8.54 -23.14
C HIS A 643 -1.53 -9.50 -21.93
N PHE A 644 -0.86 -10.66 -22.09
CA PHE A 644 -0.72 -11.67 -21.04
C PHE A 644 0.73 -12.08 -20.74
N LEU A 645 1.70 -11.47 -21.41
CA LEU A 645 3.13 -11.74 -21.25
C LEU A 645 3.87 -10.42 -21.02
N PRO A 646 5.10 -10.45 -20.47
CA PRO A 646 5.92 -9.25 -20.39
C PRO A 646 6.14 -8.61 -21.75
N ASP A 647 6.09 -7.28 -21.80
CA ASP A 647 6.35 -6.52 -23.03
C ASP A 647 7.72 -6.86 -23.61
N VAL A 648 7.79 -7.00 -24.93
CA VAL A 648 9.02 -7.28 -25.66
C VAL A 648 9.54 -5.99 -26.31
N TYR A 649 10.82 -5.72 -26.11
CA TYR A 649 11.51 -4.57 -26.69
C TYR A 649 12.45 -5.05 -27.80
N VAL A 650 12.23 -4.58 -29.03
CA VAL A 650 13.08 -4.91 -30.18
C VAL A 650 13.76 -3.66 -30.73
N PRO A 651 15.00 -3.74 -31.22
CA PRO A 651 15.65 -2.62 -31.89
C PRO A 651 14.81 -2.12 -33.08
N CYS A 652 14.73 -0.81 -33.25
CA CYS A 652 14.01 -0.22 -34.37
C CYS A 652 14.71 -0.60 -35.71
N GLU A 653 14.00 -1.23 -36.60
CA GLU A 653 14.51 -1.69 -37.91
C GLU A 653 14.96 -0.53 -38.83
N VAL A 654 14.41 0.68 -38.65
CA VAL A 654 14.70 1.85 -39.45
C VAL A 654 16.01 2.53 -39.01
N CYS A 655 16.16 2.77 -37.73
CA CYS A 655 17.37 3.47 -37.22
C CYS A 655 18.40 2.51 -36.62
N HIS A 656 18.12 1.23 -36.49
CA HIS A 656 18.99 0.21 -35.89
C HIS A 656 19.50 0.62 -34.49
N GLY A 657 18.64 1.18 -33.65
CA GLY A 657 18.96 1.65 -32.32
C GLY A 657 19.59 3.06 -32.26
N ARG A 658 19.91 3.69 -33.40
CA ARG A 658 20.62 4.98 -33.45
C ARG A 658 19.77 6.20 -33.06
N ARG A 659 18.45 6.07 -32.96
CA ARG A 659 17.49 7.10 -32.52
C ARG A 659 17.24 8.28 -33.45
N TYR A 660 18.10 8.52 -34.45
CA TYR A 660 18.01 9.63 -35.39
C TYR A 660 17.63 9.17 -36.79
N ASN A 661 17.15 10.12 -37.58
CA ASN A 661 16.94 9.87 -38.99
C ASN A 661 18.28 9.90 -39.77
N SER A 662 18.30 9.37 -41.00
CA SER A 662 19.49 9.26 -41.83
C SER A 662 20.19 10.62 -42.08
N GLU A 663 19.40 11.65 -42.36
CA GLU A 663 19.92 13.00 -42.66
C GLU A 663 20.67 13.64 -41.47
N THR A 664 20.19 13.42 -40.23
CA THR A 664 20.87 13.91 -39.04
C THR A 664 22.18 13.15 -38.78
N LEU A 665 22.20 11.84 -39.11
CA LEU A 665 23.38 10.99 -38.94
C LEU A 665 24.50 11.28 -40.01
N GLU A 666 24.19 11.97 -41.09
CA GLU A 666 25.16 12.40 -42.08
C GLU A 666 26.06 13.54 -41.61
N VAL A 667 25.63 14.28 -40.57
CA VAL A 667 26.44 15.34 -40.00
C VAL A 667 27.52 14.75 -39.08
N HIS A 668 28.78 15.08 -39.34
CA HIS A 668 29.92 14.56 -38.60
C HIS A 668 30.72 15.67 -37.89
N TYR A 669 31.23 15.31 -36.73
CA TYR A 669 32.24 16.05 -35.99
C TYR A 669 33.43 15.12 -35.71
N LYS A 670 34.64 15.43 -36.23
CA LYS A 670 35.81 14.55 -36.14
C LYS A 670 35.50 13.10 -36.52
N GLU A 671 34.85 12.89 -37.65
CA GLU A 671 34.46 11.59 -38.23
C GLU A 671 33.37 10.81 -37.47
N LYS A 672 32.83 11.39 -36.40
CA LYS A 672 31.75 10.78 -35.62
C LYS A 672 30.41 11.51 -35.81
N ASN A 673 29.35 10.79 -35.97
CA ASN A 673 28.00 11.38 -35.94
C ASN A 673 27.42 11.46 -34.51
N ILE A 674 26.26 12.10 -34.36
CA ILE A 674 25.63 12.35 -33.05
C ILE A 674 25.25 11.07 -32.28
N SER A 675 25.11 9.94 -32.95
CA SER A 675 24.79 8.64 -32.32
C SER A 675 26.06 7.90 -31.84
N GLN A 676 27.20 8.21 -32.32
CA GLN A 676 28.50 7.63 -31.96
C GLN A 676 29.17 8.39 -30.82
#